data_fff03691561bfd6d529d1584d6d05e2c
#
_entry.id   fff03691561bfd6d529d1584d6d05e2c
#
_cell.length_a   1.000
_cell.length_b   1.000
_cell.length_c   1.000
_cell.angle_alpha   90.00
_cell.angle_beta   90.00
_cell.angle_gamma   90.00
#
_symmetry.space_group_name_H-M   'P 1'
#
loop_
_entity.id
_entity.type
_entity.pdbx_description
1 polymer ?
#
loop_
_entity_poly.entity_id
_entity_poly.type
_entity_poly.pdbx_seq_one_letter_code
_entity_poly.pdbx_strand_id
1 'polypeptide(L)'
;MNKTDVIVIGAGVVGAATARELSRYNLNVLVLEAGSDVAEGASKANSAIVHAGFDAKPGTNKAKFNVAGNRMFEDVCRELKVPFKRNGSLVLAFGEEEEKALEDLKAKAEQNGVPVEIIDQAELRKREPRVSEAATKALWAPTGGICCPYELTFRYAENAAANGVEFAFDAKVVEVKSKSKLKLRVEGEGEGEGWVVKTADGREFEAKAIVNCAGIHSDELNNQVSKTKYNIEARRGEYLMLDKDEDGTFAATMFQVPSKMGKGILVSPTVDGTVIVGPTAEDIGDKEDKATTYEGLEKVKEGAMRTYPALPLGKVITEFSGLRAHETTKGDFVLGEVSDAPGFFNALGVESPGLTSAPALGLYLAGEVASKLGASKKNEAIISKDVSYWPKTREMEPEELAALVEKDPSFGRVICRCEEVTEGEIRAAIRARVGARTLDGIKRRTRSGMGRCQGGFCTPRLIEILAAELGVAPEKFLLSRKTAPKELREEAAARLVSAKAQVEDYDVIVVGAGPAGLAAACAAKDNGANKVLCIERDDAPGGILQQCIHNGFGLHRFSEELTGPEYAQRWVDMAKERGVEIVCGTMVLKVDPTRITAMSPRGGLKSYRTKSVVLAMGCRERPRGALMTPGTRPAGVYTAGTVQRLVNMDGIMPGKKVVILGSGDIGLIMARRLTFSGAKVLACIEIMKKSSGLMRNVVQCLNDYDIPLLLSHTVTDVEGREHVTGVKVAKVDDNLKPIPGTEMHFDCDTLVLSCGLIPENELTKKAGIEMDPKTRGPKVDPKTMATSVPGIFAGGNVVRVYDLVDWVSRDSEIAGKSAALYAKGL
;
A
#
# COMPACT_ATOMS: atom_id res chain seq x y z
N MET A 1 -18.26 30.01 -18.04
CA MET A 1 -18.80 28.83 -17.33
C MET A 1 -18.74 27.64 -18.26
N ASN A 2 -18.16 26.54 -17.80
CA ASN A 2 -18.12 25.27 -18.56
C ASN A 2 -19.51 24.63 -18.45
N LYS A 3 -20.18 24.43 -19.62
CA LYS A 3 -21.50 23.80 -19.69
C LYS A 3 -21.37 22.34 -20.04
N THR A 4 -22.08 21.46 -19.31
CA THR A 4 -22.15 20.02 -19.57
C THR A 4 -23.60 19.54 -19.42
N ASP A 5 -23.88 18.28 -19.79
CA ASP A 5 -25.23 17.73 -19.59
C ASP A 5 -25.40 17.21 -18.16
N VAL A 6 -24.37 16.51 -17.63
CA VAL A 6 -24.40 15.89 -16.31
C VAL A 6 -23.12 16.18 -15.54
N ILE A 7 -23.25 16.59 -14.27
CA ILE A 7 -22.16 16.63 -13.31
C ILE A 7 -22.33 15.49 -12.30
N VAL A 8 -21.32 14.65 -12.15
CA VAL A 8 -21.21 13.68 -11.07
C VAL A 8 -20.29 14.25 -9.99
N ILE A 9 -20.78 14.40 -8.77
CA ILE A 9 -19.98 14.94 -7.66
C ILE A 9 -19.41 13.79 -6.82
N GLY A 10 -18.11 13.64 -6.86
CA GLY A 10 -17.34 12.59 -6.20
C GLY A 10 -16.90 11.45 -7.13
N ALA A 11 -15.59 11.15 -7.14
CA ALA A 11 -14.98 10.07 -7.92
C ALA A 11 -14.66 8.83 -7.05
N GLY A 12 -15.49 8.55 -6.03
CA GLY A 12 -15.50 7.27 -5.33
C GLY A 12 -16.08 6.16 -6.23
N VAL A 13 -16.12 4.92 -5.72
CA VAL A 13 -16.55 3.75 -6.50
C VAL A 13 -17.95 3.90 -7.11
N VAL A 14 -18.87 4.54 -6.38
CA VAL A 14 -20.26 4.79 -6.89
C VAL A 14 -20.26 5.83 -7.99
N GLY A 15 -19.56 6.97 -7.78
CA GLY A 15 -19.49 8.03 -8.80
C GLY A 15 -18.75 7.57 -10.06
N ALA A 16 -17.65 6.83 -9.92
CA ALA A 16 -16.90 6.29 -11.04
C ALA A 16 -17.71 5.23 -11.83
N ALA A 17 -18.46 4.35 -11.13
CA ALA A 17 -19.38 3.40 -11.75
C ALA A 17 -20.53 4.12 -12.50
N THR A 18 -21.09 5.16 -11.88
CA THR A 18 -22.16 5.97 -12.51
C THR A 18 -21.63 6.71 -13.74
N ALA A 19 -20.45 7.30 -13.65
CA ALA A 19 -19.80 7.99 -14.78
C ALA A 19 -19.54 7.04 -15.95
N ARG A 20 -19.06 5.82 -15.67
CA ARG A 20 -18.89 4.76 -16.67
C ARG A 20 -20.21 4.41 -17.36
N GLU A 21 -21.28 4.20 -16.62
CA GLU A 21 -22.56 3.85 -17.22
C GLU A 21 -23.19 5.02 -17.97
N LEU A 22 -23.04 6.28 -17.48
CA LEU A 22 -23.43 7.50 -18.22
C LEU A 22 -22.67 7.66 -19.53
N SER A 23 -21.41 7.23 -19.60
CA SER A 23 -20.61 7.32 -20.83
C SER A 23 -21.19 6.50 -21.99
N ARG A 24 -22.14 5.58 -21.73
CA ARG A 24 -22.87 4.79 -22.74
C ARG A 24 -24.03 5.54 -23.39
N TYR A 25 -24.31 6.77 -22.95
CA TYR A 25 -25.37 7.62 -23.49
C TYR A 25 -24.78 8.82 -24.24
N ASN A 26 -25.57 9.43 -25.10
CA ASN A 26 -25.21 10.65 -25.83
C ASN A 26 -25.34 11.86 -24.91
N LEU A 27 -24.44 11.94 -23.93
CA LEU A 27 -24.35 12.96 -22.89
C LEU A 27 -22.90 13.41 -22.71
N ASN A 28 -22.69 14.71 -22.47
CA ASN A 28 -21.44 15.25 -21.97
C ASN A 28 -21.45 15.12 -20.45
N VAL A 29 -20.48 14.40 -19.90
CA VAL A 29 -20.41 14.08 -18.47
C VAL A 29 -19.11 14.61 -17.88
N LEU A 30 -19.20 15.35 -16.77
CA LEU A 30 -18.09 15.86 -16.00
C LEU A 30 -18.14 15.30 -14.59
N VAL A 31 -17.03 14.73 -14.11
CA VAL A 31 -16.86 14.30 -12.72
C VAL A 31 -16.07 15.35 -11.97
N LEU A 32 -16.60 15.86 -10.85
CA LEU A 32 -15.90 16.77 -9.93
C LEU A 32 -15.45 16.00 -8.70
N GLU A 33 -14.13 15.93 -8.46
CA GLU A 33 -13.54 15.24 -7.30
C GLU A 33 -12.84 16.26 -6.40
N ALA A 34 -13.11 16.17 -5.10
CA ALA A 34 -12.51 17.05 -4.11
C ALA A 34 -11.01 16.80 -3.90
N GLY A 35 -10.57 15.56 -4.07
CA GLY A 35 -9.19 15.16 -3.97
C GLY A 35 -8.42 15.29 -5.27
N SER A 36 -7.12 15.02 -5.22
CA SER A 36 -6.22 15.07 -6.37
C SER A 36 -6.24 13.78 -7.21
N ASP A 37 -7.05 12.80 -6.85
CA ASP A 37 -7.16 11.51 -7.53
C ASP A 37 -8.53 10.85 -7.25
N VAL A 38 -8.88 9.86 -8.03
CA VAL A 38 -10.07 9.03 -7.75
C VAL A 38 -9.85 8.13 -6.52
N ALA A 39 -10.94 7.62 -5.94
CA ALA A 39 -10.92 6.75 -4.77
C ALA A 39 -10.27 7.37 -3.51
N GLU A 40 -10.35 8.68 -3.29
CA GLU A 40 -9.74 9.34 -2.13
C GLU A 40 -10.52 9.18 -0.81
N GLY A 41 -11.79 8.77 -0.88
CA GLY A 41 -12.67 8.53 0.28
C GLY A 41 -12.65 7.08 0.78
N ALA A 42 -13.82 6.59 1.21
CA ALA A 42 -14.04 5.22 1.70
C ALA A 42 -13.68 4.13 0.66
N SER A 43 -13.64 4.45 -0.63
CA SER A 43 -13.31 3.50 -1.70
C SER A 43 -11.89 2.94 -1.61
N LYS A 44 -10.93 3.65 -1.00
CA LYS A 44 -9.56 3.14 -0.77
C LYS A 44 -9.36 2.53 0.63
N ALA A 45 -10.30 2.72 1.55
CA ALA A 45 -10.14 2.37 2.96
C ALA A 45 -11.38 1.61 3.45
N ASN A 46 -11.51 0.36 2.99
CA ASN A 46 -12.59 -0.56 3.33
C ASN A 46 -12.05 -2.01 3.40
N SER A 47 -12.93 -2.96 3.69
CA SER A 47 -12.58 -4.37 3.87
C SER A 47 -12.34 -5.14 2.56
N ALA A 48 -12.50 -4.53 1.38
CA ALA A 48 -12.32 -5.16 0.08
C ALA A 48 -13.27 -6.34 -0.23
N ILE A 49 -14.39 -6.44 0.49
CA ILE A 49 -15.31 -7.57 0.46
C ILE A 49 -16.44 -7.34 -0.53
N VAL A 50 -16.70 -8.36 -1.34
CA VAL A 50 -17.91 -8.50 -2.15
C VAL A 50 -18.93 -9.32 -1.34
N HIS A 51 -19.82 -8.62 -0.63
CA HIS A 51 -20.78 -9.25 0.28
C HIS A 51 -21.80 -10.11 -0.47
N ALA A 52 -22.09 -11.29 0.08
CA ALA A 52 -23.08 -12.20 -0.48
C ALA A 52 -24.53 -11.64 -0.44
N GLY A 53 -24.87 -10.86 0.60
CA GLY A 53 -26.19 -10.23 0.74
C GLY A 53 -27.11 -10.86 1.79
N PHE A 54 -26.59 -11.73 2.64
CA PHE A 54 -27.36 -12.48 3.64
C PHE A 54 -27.82 -11.63 4.83
N ASP A 55 -27.13 -10.52 5.16
CA ASP A 55 -27.31 -9.78 6.42
C ASP A 55 -28.15 -8.51 6.28
N ALA A 56 -28.28 -7.96 5.08
CA ALA A 56 -29.06 -6.77 4.85
C ALA A 56 -30.56 -7.02 5.08
N LYS A 57 -31.25 -6.07 5.72
CA LYS A 57 -32.70 -6.17 6.01
C LYS A 57 -33.48 -6.29 4.71
N PRO A 58 -34.30 -7.34 4.54
CA PRO A 58 -35.11 -7.53 3.34
C PRO A 58 -36.00 -6.31 3.05
N GLY A 59 -36.17 -6.00 1.76
CA GLY A 59 -36.97 -4.87 1.28
C GLY A 59 -36.26 -3.51 1.30
N THR A 60 -35.02 -3.41 1.82
CA THR A 60 -34.22 -2.18 1.79
C THR A 60 -33.43 -2.04 0.49
N ASN A 61 -33.01 -0.80 0.17
CA ASN A 61 -32.08 -0.55 -0.93
C ASN A 61 -30.75 -1.25 -0.70
N LYS A 62 -30.26 -1.31 0.52
CA LYS A 62 -29.05 -2.09 0.89
C LYS A 62 -29.17 -3.55 0.45
N ALA A 63 -30.28 -4.24 0.73
CA ALA A 63 -30.50 -5.62 0.32
C ALA A 63 -30.60 -5.74 -1.21
N LYS A 64 -31.47 -4.92 -1.83
CA LYS A 64 -31.72 -4.93 -3.28
C LYS A 64 -30.42 -4.76 -4.09
N PHE A 65 -29.68 -3.68 -3.82
CA PHE A 65 -28.50 -3.35 -4.61
C PHE A 65 -27.27 -4.21 -4.24
N ASN A 66 -27.18 -4.75 -3.02
CA ASN A 66 -26.16 -5.71 -2.68
C ASN A 66 -26.28 -6.99 -3.52
N VAL A 67 -27.47 -7.60 -3.53
CA VAL A 67 -27.71 -8.83 -4.29
C VAL A 67 -27.54 -8.62 -5.79
N ALA A 68 -28.10 -7.52 -6.31
CA ALA A 68 -27.96 -7.16 -7.73
C ALA A 68 -26.48 -6.94 -8.11
N GLY A 69 -25.75 -6.16 -7.32
CA GLY A 69 -24.35 -5.89 -7.54
C GLY A 69 -23.46 -7.13 -7.43
N ASN A 70 -23.71 -8.01 -6.44
CA ASN A 70 -22.97 -9.25 -6.30
C ASN A 70 -23.07 -10.14 -7.55
N ARG A 71 -24.26 -10.24 -8.15
CA ARG A 71 -24.50 -10.99 -9.39
C ARG A 71 -23.74 -10.43 -10.59
N MET A 72 -23.57 -9.11 -10.66
CA MET A 72 -22.87 -8.42 -11.73
C MET A 72 -21.35 -8.40 -11.54
N PHE A 73 -20.88 -8.61 -10.31
CA PHE A 73 -19.54 -8.20 -9.88
C PHE A 73 -18.42 -8.91 -10.63
N GLU A 74 -18.56 -10.23 -10.84
CA GLU A 74 -17.55 -11.03 -11.54
C GLU A 74 -17.38 -10.64 -13.01
N ASP A 75 -18.50 -10.40 -13.71
CA ASP A 75 -18.48 -9.98 -15.11
C ASP A 75 -17.87 -8.60 -15.26
N VAL A 76 -18.21 -7.67 -14.37
CA VAL A 76 -17.62 -6.33 -14.32
C VAL A 76 -16.11 -6.39 -14.05
N CYS A 77 -15.67 -7.21 -13.10
CA CYS A 77 -14.25 -7.37 -12.81
C CYS A 77 -13.50 -7.98 -14.01
N ARG A 78 -14.10 -8.95 -14.71
CA ARG A 78 -13.52 -9.54 -15.92
C ARG A 78 -13.39 -8.52 -17.05
N GLU A 79 -14.47 -7.75 -17.32
CA GLU A 79 -14.47 -6.70 -18.34
C GLU A 79 -13.40 -5.64 -18.08
N LEU A 80 -13.27 -5.22 -16.81
CA LEU A 80 -12.35 -4.17 -16.39
C LEU A 80 -10.94 -4.67 -16.05
N LYS A 81 -10.68 -5.98 -16.14
CA LYS A 81 -9.40 -6.62 -15.76
C LYS A 81 -9.02 -6.30 -14.30
N VAL A 82 -9.98 -6.37 -13.38
CA VAL A 82 -9.80 -6.16 -11.94
C VAL A 82 -9.65 -7.52 -11.26
N PRO A 83 -8.62 -7.75 -10.43
CA PRO A 83 -8.50 -8.98 -9.65
C PRO A 83 -9.73 -9.20 -8.74
N PHE A 84 -10.33 -10.38 -8.87
CA PHE A 84 -11.49 -10.81 -8.11
C PHE A 84 -11.38 -12.29 -7.76
N LYS A 85 -11.84 -12.66 -6.55
CA LYS A 85 -11.88 -14.06 -6.13
C LYS A 85 -13.17 -14.34 -5.37
N ARG A 86 -13.91 -15.38 -5.79
CA ARG A 86 -15.02 -15.98 -5.03
C ARG A 86 -14.44 -16.91 -3.96
N ASN A 87 -14.08 -16.36 -2.80
CA ASN A 87 -13.52 -17.13 -1.70
C ASN A 87 -14.55 -17.50 -0.63
N GLY A 88 -15.80 -17.06 -0.77
CA GLY A 88 -16.87 -17.29 0.18
C GLY A 88 -16.72 -16.47 1.47
N SER A 89 -17.79 -16.53 2.26
CA SER A 89 -17.84 -15.87 3.57
C SER A 89 -18.32 -16.83 4.65
N LEU A 90 -17.69 -16.81 5.81
CA LEU A 90 -18.07 -17.55 7.01
C LEU A 90 -18.49 -16.56 8.11
N VAL A 91 -19.65 -16.77 8.74
CA VAL A 91 -20.03 -16.08 9.98
C VAL A 91 -19.91 -17.08 11.10
N LEU A 92 -18.98 -16.89 12.03
CA LEU A 92 -18.62 -17.81 13.08
C LEU A 92 -19.50 -17.59 14.31
N ALA A 93 -19.97 -18.70 14.92
CA ALA A 93 -20.65 -18.72 16.22
C ALA A 93 -19.76 -19.38 17.27
N PHE A 94 -19.80 -18.84 18.49
CA PHE A 94 -19.03 -19.29 19.65
C PHE A 94 -19.98 -19.62 20.83
N GLY A 95 -20.90 -20.53 20.58
CA GLY A 95 -21.88 -21.02 21.56
C GLY A 95 -23.34 -20.82 21.14
N GLU A 96 -24.25 -21.34 21.95
CA GLU A 96 -25.67 -21.50 21.61
C GLU A 96 -26.39 -20.17 21.28
N GLU A 97 -26.07 -19.09 21.95
CA GLU A 97 -26.69 -17.77 21.69
C GLU A 97 -26.33 -17.26 20.29
N GLU A 98 -25.05 -17.39 19.89
CA GLU A 98 -24.58 -16.98 18.57
C GLU A 98 -25.04 -17.95 17.47
N GLU A 99 -25.22 -19.23 17.77
CA GLU A 99 -25.83 -20.22 16.85
C GLU A 99 -27.26 -19.84 16.47
N LYS A 100 -28.08 -19.35 17.42
CA LYS A 100 -29.41 -18.83 17.13
C LYS A 100 -29.37 -17.62 16.15
N ALA A 101 -28.39 -16.75 16.31
CA ALA A 101 -28.20 -15.63 15.39
C ALA A 101 -27.83 -16.07 13.98
N LEU A 102 -27.19 -17.24 13.80
CA LEU A 102 -26.95 -17.80 12.46
C LEU A 102 -28.26 -18.23 11.78
N GLU A 103 -29.25 -18.77 12.53
CA GLU A 103 -30.55 -19.11 11.96
C GLU A 103 -31.32 -17.84 11.53
N ASP A 104 -31.23 -16.77 12.30
CA ASP A 104 -31.84 -15.48 11.89
C ASP A 104 -31.20 -14.92 10.62
N LEU A 105 -29.86 -15.06 10.48
CA LEU A 105 -29.15 -14.66 9.26
C LEU A 105 -29.55 -15.52 8.06
N LYS A 106 -29.73 -16.84 8.27
CA LYS A 106 -30.19 -17.76 7.22
C LYS A 106 -31.60 -17.38 6.75
N ALA A 107 -32.52 -17.09 7.67
CA ALA A 107 -33.87 -16.67 7.32
C ALA A 107 -33.88 -15.34 6.52
N LYS A 108 -33.00 -14.38 6.84
CA LYS A 108 -32.82 -13.15 6.05
C LYS A 108 -32.23 -13.43 4.67
N ALA A 109 -31.24 -14.34 4.59
CA ALA A 109 -30.63 -14.74 3.32
C ALA A 109 -31.64 -15.36 2.37
N GLU A 110 -32.52 -16.24 2.86
CA GLU A 110 -33.62 -16.83 2.08
C GLU A 110 -34.57 -15.76 1.51
N GLN A 111 -34.96 -14.76 2.33
CA GLN A 111 -35.78 -13.65 1.88
C GLN A 111 -35.09 -12.79 0.83
N ASN A 112 -33.78 -12.63 0.91
CA ASN A 112 -32.97 -11.87 -0.06
C ASN A 112 -32.59 -12.70 -1.30
N GLY A 113 -32.90 -14.00 -1.34
CA GLY A 113 -32.55 -14.91 -2.44
C GLY A 113 -31.05 -15.19 -2.53
N VAL A 114 -30.39 -15.30 -1.37
CA VAL A 114 -28.96 -15.56 -1.23
C VAL A 114 -28.74 -17.00 -0.73
N PRO A 115 -27.97 -17.84 -1.43
CA PRO A 115 -27.67 -19.19 -0.97
C PRO A 115 -26.73 -19.16 0.22
N VAL A 116 -27.12 -19.81 1.31
CA VAL A 116 -26.29 -20.00 2.52
C VAL A 116 -26.53 -21.36 3.14
N GLU A 117 -25.58 -21.84 3.92
CA GLU A 117 -25.63 -23.09 4.62
C GLU A 117 -25.06 -22.90 6.05
N ILE A 118 -25.68 -23.49 7.05
CA ILE A 118 -25.09 -23.60 8.39
C ILE A 118 -24.28 -24.90 8.45
N ILE A 119 -22.99 -24.76 8.65
CA ILE A 119 -22.04 -25.87 8.73
C ILE A 119 -21.61 -26.11 10.17
N ASP A 120 -21.31 -27.38 10.49
CA ASP A 120 -20.79 -27.76 11.78
C ASP A 120 -19.30 -27.49 11.94
N GLN A 121 -18.79 -27.75 13.14
CA GLN A 121 -17.37 -27.51 13.48
C GLN A 121 -16.43 -28.37 12.61
N ALA A 122 -16.82 -29.58 12.21
CA ALA A 122 -15.97 -30.47 11.42
C ALA A 122 -15.76 -29.91 10.00
N GLU A 123 -16.83 -29.49 9.34
CA GLU A 123 -16.76 -28.87 8.02
C GLU A 123 -16.11 -27.48 8.07
N LEU A 124 -16.34 -26.70 9.14
CA LEU A 124 -15.66 -25.43 9.37
C LEU A 124 -14.14 -25.61 9.43
N ARG A 125 -13.64 -26.56 10.20
CA ARG A 125 -12.20 -26.84 10.32
C ARG A 125 -11.58 -27.40 9.05
N LYS A 126 -12.35 -28.09 8.23
CA LYS A 126 -11.88 -28.55 6.92
C LYS A 126 -11.64 -27.36 5.98
N ARG A 127 -12.47 -26.31 6.04
CA ARG A 127 -12.34 -25.09 5.23
C ARG A 127 -11.27 -24.14 5.77
N GLU A 128 -11.23 -24.01 7.11
CA GLU A 128 -10.31 -23.11 7.83
C GLU A 128 -9.64 -23.86 8.99
N PRO A 129 -8.56 -24.61 8.71
CA PRO A 129 -7.97 -25.54 9.68
C PRO A 129 -7.45 -24.89 10.97
N ARG A 130 -7.14 -23.59 10.92
CA ARG A 130 -6.55 -22.83 12.04
C ARG A 130 -7.55 -21.92 12.77
N VAL A 131 -8.83 -21.99 12.41
CA VAL A 131 -9.87 -21.26 13.14
C VAL A 131 -9.91 -21.68 14.61
N SER A 132 -10.31 -20.78 15.50
CA SER A 132 -10.42 -21.02 16.94
C SER A 132 -11.20 -22.31 17.24
N GLU A 133 -10.69 -23.12 18.15
CA GLU A 133 -11.35 -24.33 18.63
C GLU A 133 -12.68 -24.05 19.34
N ALA A 134 -12.85 -22.82 19.84
CA ALA A 134 -14.09 -22.37 20.47
C ALA A 134 -15.23 -22.10 19.46
N ALA A 135 -14.96 -22.02 18.16
CA ALA A 135 -16.00 -21.85 17.16
C ALA A 135 -16.79 -23.14 17.01
N THR A 136 -18.11 -23.09 17.23
CA THR A 136 -19.00 -24.28 17.27
C THR A 136 -19.70 -24.56 15.95
N LYS A 137 -20.14 -23.50 15.26
CA LYS A 137 -20.79 -23.55 13.93
C LYS A 137 -20.42 -22.34 13.09
N ALA A 138 -20.73 -22.37 11.81
CA ALA A 138 -20.65 -21.20 10.95
C ALA A 138 -21.78 -21.18 9.91
N LEU A 139 -22.18 -19.96 9.49
CA LEU A 139 -22.98 -19.78 8.29
C LEU A 139 -22.02 -19.58 7.12
N TRP A 140 -22.09 -20.46 6.14
CA TRP A 140 -21.32 -20.40 4.89
C TRP A 140 -22.13 -19.76 3.79
N ALA A 141 -21.57 -18.70 3.16
CA ALA A 141 -22.15 -18.00 2.02
C ALA A 141 -21.19 -18.09 0.82
N PRO A 142 -21.41 -19.01 -0.12
CA PRO A 142 -20.49 -19.29 -1.24
C PRO A 142 -20.37 -18.14 -2.24
N THR A 143 -21.36 -17.25 -2.31
CA THR A 143 -21.37 -16.10 -3.23
C THR A 143 -20.60 -14.89 -2.71
N GLY A 144 -20.04 -14.97 -1.51
CA GLY A 144 -19.09 -13.98 -1.01
C GLY A 144 -17.79 -13.96 -1.82
N GLY A 145 -17.12 -12.82 -1.85
CA GLY A 145 -15.85 -12.69 -2.56
C GLY A 145 -15.02 -11.51 -2.08
N ILE A 146 -13.85 -11.34 -2.69
CA ILE A 146 -12.90 -10.25 -2.44
C ILE A 146 -12.44 -9.63 -3.77
N CYS A 147 -12.14 -8.33 -3.74
CA CYS A 147 -11.60 -7.60 -4.89
C CYS A 147 -10.62 -6.51 -4.43
N CYS A 148 -9.92 -5.88 -5.37
CA CYS A 148 -9.18 -4.65 -5.08
C CYS A 148 -10.10 -3.42 -5.24
N PRO A 149 -10.54 -2.74 -4.16
CA PRO A 149 -11.58 -1.72 -4.23
C PRO A 149 -11.11 -0.44 -4.93
N TYR A 150 -9.87 -0.01 -4.71
CA TYR A 150 -9.31 1.16 -5.38
C TYR A 150 -8.98 0.85 -6.85
N GLU A 151 -8.51 -0.34 -7.18
CA GLU A 151 -8.30 -0.72 -8.58
C GLU A 151 -9.62 -0.75 -9.35
N LEU A 152 -10.68 -1.32 -8.80
CA LEU A 152 -12.02 -1.27 -9.40
C LEU A 152 -12.44 0.18 -9.69
N THR A 153 -12.22 1.09 -8.74
CA THR A 153 -12.57 2.50 -8.91
C THR A 153 -11.76 3.17 -10.03
N PHE A 154 -10.43 2.91 -10.08
CA PHE A 154 -9.58 3.41 -11.18
C PHE A 154 -9.99 2.86 -12.53
N ARG A 155 -10.31 1.57 -12.62
CA ARG A 155 -10.74 0.94 -13.89
C ARG A 155 -12.08 1.50 -14.37
N TYR A 156 -13.03 1.78 -13.48
CA TYR A 156 -14.25 2.51 -13.84
C TYR A 156 -13.93 3.88 -14.40
N ALA A 157 -13.08 4.66 -13.72
CA ALA A 157 -12.74 6.02 -14.16
C ALA A 157 -11.98 6.03 -15.51
N GLU A 158 -11.00 5.14 -15.70
CA GLU A 158 -10.27 4.99 -16.96
C GLU A 158 -11.19 4.60 -18.12
N ASN A 159 -12.13 3.67 -17.88
CA ASN A 159 -13.10 3.26 -18.88
C ASN A 159 -14.06 4.43 -19.21
N ALA A 160 -14.54 5.15 -18.20
CA ALA A 160 -15.37 6.35 -18.40
C ALA A 160 -14.63 7.43 -19.22
N ALA A 161 -13.37 7.71 -18.87
CA ALA A 161 -12.55 8.71 -19.58
C ALA A 161 -12.25 8.27 -21.03
N ALA A 162 -12.00 6.98 -21.27
CA ALA A 162 -11.81 6.44 -22.61
C ALA A 162 -13.08 6.60 -23.49
N ASN A 163 -14.25 6.72 -22.86
CA ASN A 163 -15.54 6.93 -23.52
C ASN A 163 -16.05 8.39 -23.46
N GLY A 164 -15.15 9.34 -23.16
CA GLY A 164 -15.40 10.78 -23.28
C GLY A 164 -15.91 11.47 -22.01
N VAL A 165 -15.82 10.82 -20.83
CA VAL A 165 -16.10 11.50 -19.55
C VAL A 165 -14.89 12.33 -19.13
N GLU A 166 -15.14 13.59 -18.75
CA GLU A 166 -14.11 14.47 -18.21
C GLU A 166 -14.03 14.36 -16.69
N PHE A 167 -12.80 14.49 -16.15
CA PHE A 167 -12.54 14.49 -14.70
C PHE A 167 -11.83 15.78 -14.30
N ALA A 168 -12.40 16.50 -13.34
CA ALA A 168 -11.78 17.66 -12.70
C ALA A 168 -11.43 17.32 -11.24
N PHE A 169 -10.13 17.29 -10.94
CA PHE A 169 -9.60 17.06 -9.60
C PHE A 169 -9.37 18.38 -8.86
N ASP A 170 -9.12 18.27 -7.55
CA ASP A 170 -9.01 19.42 -6.64
C ASP A 170 -10.21 20.39 -6.81
N ALA A 171 -11.40 19.80 -7.04
CA ALA A 171 -12.65 20.49 -7.37
C ALA A 171 -13.69 20.24 -6.27
N LYS A 172 -13.35 20.55 -5.00
CA LYS A 172 -14.27 20.39 -3.87
C LYS A 172 -15.50 21.26 -4.08
N VAL A 173 -16.66 20.64 -4.33
CA VAL A 173 -17.96 21.35 -4.45
C VAL A 173 -18.37 21.87 -3.09
N VAL A 174 -18.66 23.17 -3.02
CA VAL A 174 -19.11 23.86 -1.81
C VAL A 174 -20.52 24.41 -1.92
N GLU A 175 -21.00 24.63 -3.14
CA GLU A 175 -22.34 25.20 -3.37
C GLU A 175 -22.99 24.58 -4.59
N VAL A 176 -24.29 24.25 -4.47
CA VAL A 176 -25.17 23.79 -5.56
C VAL A 176 -26.45 24.62 -5.56
N LYS A 177 -26.77 25.24 -6.68
CA LYS A 177 -27.95 26.09 -6.84
C LYS A 177 -28.72 25.74 -8.09
N SER A 178 -30.06 25.72 -8.01
CA SER A 178 -30.92 25.67 -9.20
C SER A 178 -30.92 27.01 -9.92
N LYS A 179 -30.85 27.01 -11.25
CA LYS A 179 -30.92 28.22 -12.09
C LYS A 179 -32.22 28.97 -11.91
N SER A 180 -33.31 28.28 -11.71
CA SER A 180 -34.65 28.91 -11.45
C SER A 180 -34.64 29.78 -10.20
N LYS A 181 -33.78 29.48 -9.19
CA LYS A 181 -33.64 30.28 -7.97
C LYS A 181 -32.70 31.47 -8.14
N LEU A 182 -31.83 31.48 -9.13
CA LEU A 182 -30.79 32.51 -9.33
C LEU A 182 -31.30 33.76 -10.05
N LYS A 183 -32.55 33.78 -10.58
CA LYS A 183 -33.15 34.92 -11.34
C LYS A 183 -32.15 35.50 -12.36
N LEU A 184 -31.33 34.71 -13.01
CA LEU A 184 -30.50 35.15 -14.14
C LEU A 184 -31.40 35.36 -15.37
N ARG A 185 -31.95 36.59 -15.51
CA ARG A 185 -32.58 37.07 -16.73
C ARG A 185 -31.43 37.34 -17.74
N VAL A 186 -31.17 36.37 -18.59
CA VAL A 186 -30.55 36.64 -19.88
C VAL A 186 -31.67 36.85 -20.82
N GLU A 187 -31.83 38.08 -21.31
CA GLU A 187 -32.84 38.41 -22.34
C GLU A 187 -32.60 37.56 -23.59
N GLY A 188 -33.57 36.69 -23.92
CA GLY A 188 -33.55 35.89 -25.14
C GLY A 188 -33.48 34.38 -25.02
N GLU A 189 -33.15 33.78 -23.85
CA GLU A 189 -33.29 32.36 -23.61
C GLU A 189 -34.38 32.09 -22.58
N GLY A 190 -35.28 31.14 -22.87
CA GLY A 190 -36.39 30.76 -21.99
C GLY A 190 -35.87 30.35 -20.60
N GLU A 191 -36.74 30.36 -19.56
CA GLU A 191 -36.40 30.01 -18.18
C GLU A 191 -35.60 28.69 -18.16
N GLY A 192 -34.25 28.81 -18.07
CA GLY A 192 -33.36 27.68 -18.19
C GLY A 192 -33.46 26.76 -16.96
N GLU A 193 -34.03 25.57 -17.14
CA GLU A 193 -33.92 24.48 -16.19
C GLU A 193 -32.45 24.06 -16.10
N GLY A 194 -31.95 23.77 -14.87
CA GLY A 194 -30.61 23.28 -14.64
C GLY A 194 -29.98 23.75 -13.34
N TRP A 195 -28.71 23.48 -13.21
CA TRP A 195 -27.92 23.60 -11.97
C TRP A 195 -26.65 24.39 -12.20
N VAL A 196 -26.23 25.14 -11.20
CA VAL A 196 -24.92 25.79 -11.09
C VAL A 196 -24.19 25.17 -9.88
N VAL A 197 -22.98 24.72 -10.11
CA VAL A 197 -22.09 24.11 -9.08
C VAL A 197 -20.88 25.00 -8.92
N LYS A 198 -20.54 25.36 -7.68
CA LYS A 198 -19.36 26.14 -7.34
C LYS A 198 -18.39 25.33 -6.50
N THR A 199 -17.12 25.39 -6.85
CA THR A 199 -16.04 24.73 -6.11
C THR A 199 -15.33 25.70 -5.15
N ALA A 200 -14.59 25.15 -4.18
CA ALA A 200 -13.90 25.90 -3.15
C ALA A 200 -12.80 26.83 -3.71
N ASP A 201 -12.24 26.52 -4.89
CA ASP A 201 -11.26 27.34 -5.60
C ASP A 201 -11.92 28.41 -6.50
N GLY A 202 -13.25 28.51 -6.47
CA GLY A 202 -14.01 29.54 -7.18
C GLY A 202 -14.40 29.19 -8.61
N ARG A 203 -14.07 27.99 -9.13
CA ARG A 203 -14.58 27.53 -10.43
C ARG A 203 -16.09 27.33 -10.39
N GLU A 204 -16.79 27.65 -11.49
CA GLU A 204 -18.22 27.47 -11.65
C GLU A 204 -18.54 26.62 -12.88
N PHE A 205 -19.48 25.69 -12.73
CA PHE A 205 -19.91 24.74 -13.75
C PHE A 205 -21.42 24.74 -13.85
N GLU A 206 -21.94 24.54 -15.06
CA GLU A 206 -23.38 24.43 -15.33
C GLU A 206 -23.73 23.03 -15.85
N ALA A 207 -24.83 22.45 -15.38
CA ALA A 207 -25.35 21.19 -15.88
C ALA A 207 -26.87 21.15 -15.90
N LYS A 208 -27.43 20.25 -16.76
CA LYS A 208 -28.86 19.93 -16.79
C LYS A 208 -29.23 19.02 -15.60
N ALA A 209 -28.34 18.11 -15.22
CA ALA A 209 -28.54 17.20 -14.09
C ALA A 209 -27.29 17.08 -13.23
N ILE A 210 -27.50 16.83 -11.93
CA ILE A 210 -26.46 16.56 -10.92
C ILE A 210 -26.65 15.16 -10.35
N VAL A 211 -25.58 14.39 -10.22
CA VAL A 211 -25.57 13.13 -9.45
C VAL A 211 -24.66 13.31 -8.24
N ASN A 212 -25.25 13.31 -7.07
CA ASN A 212 -24.56 13.48 -5.79
C ASN A 212 -24.00 12.13 -5.30
N CYS A 213 -22.74 11.88 -5.59
CA CYS A 213 -21.95 10.74 -5.14
C CYS A 213 -20.86 11.16 -4.14
N ALA A 214 -21.08 12.23 -3.36
CA ALA A 214 -20.08 12.84 -2.48
C ALA A 214 -19.78 12.04 -1.20
N GLY A 215 -20.24 10.79 -1.11
CA GLY A 215 -19.92 9.87 -0.01
C GLY A 215 -20.34 10.45 1.34
N ILE A 216 -19.39 10.63 2.26
CA ILE A 216 -19.64 11.10 3.62
C ILE A 216 -20.18 12.54 3.69
N HIS A 217 -20.04 13.34 2.61
CA HIS A 217 -20.50 14.72 2.49
C HIS A 217 -21.77 14.84 1.63
N SER A 218 -22.40 13.74 1.23
CA SER A 218 -23.56 13.78 0.33
C SER A 218 -24.82 14.39 0.96
N ASP A 219 -24.95 14.33 2.28
CA ASP A 219 -26.01 15.03 3.03
C ASP A 219 -25.86 16.55 2.96
N GLU A 220 -24.65 17.08 3.02
CA GLU A 220 -24.36 18.51 2.97
C GLU A 220 -24.85 19.12 1.64
N LEU A 221 -24.66 18.40 0.52
CA LEU A 221 -25.11 18.85 -0.80
C LEU A 221 -26.63 18.69 -0.97
N ASN A 222 -27.21 17.56 -0.54
CA ASN A 222 -28.66 17.38 -0.54
C ASN A 222 -29.36 18.47 0.27
N ASN A 223 -28.83 18.78 1.45
CA ASN A 223 -29.38 19.73 2.39
C ASN A 223 -29.34 21.20 1.89
N GLN A 224 -28.58 21.49 0.83
CA GLN A 224 -28.64 22.81 0.16
C GLN A 224 -29.84 22.93 -0.77
N VAL A 225 -30.23 21.85 -1.42
CA VAL A 225 -31.21 21.89 -2.54
C VAL A 225 -32.60 21.42 -2.16
N SER A 226 -32.74 20.46 -1.26
CA SER A 226 -33.99 19.82 -0.85
C SER A 226 -34.51 20.34 0.51
N LYS A 227 -35.84 20.29 0.70
CA LYS A 227 -36.47 20.48 2.01
C LYS A 227 -36.32 19.24 2.91
N THR A 228 -36.24 18.05 2.31
CA THR A 228 -35.97 16.81 3.04
C THR A 228 -34.50 16.77 3.43
N LYS A 229 -34.25 16.82 4.72
CA LYS A 229 -32.89 16.82 5.27
C LYS A 229 -32.48 15.43 5.69
N TYR A 230 -31.20 15.11 5.46
CA TYR A 230 -30.57 13.88 5.89
C TYR A 230 -29.36 14.21 6.76
N ASN A 231 -28.95 13.28 7.59
CA ASN A 231 -27.77 13.39 8.43
C ASN A 231 -26.87 12.17 8.24
N ILE A 232 -25.62 12.42 7.89
CA ILE A 232 -24.59 11.39 7.81
C ILE A 232 -23.60 11.58 8.94
N GLU A 233 -23.43 10.55 9.74
CA GLU A 233 -22.39 10.45 10.75
C GLU A 233 -21.20 9.66 10.21
N ALA A 234 -20.01 10.09 10.58
CA ALA A 234 -18.78 9.37 10.24
C ALA A 234 -18.64 8.16 11.15
N ARG A 235 -18.78 6.93 10.60
CA ARG A 235 -18.50 5.71 11.35
C ARG A 235 -17.12 5.18 10.99
N ARG A 236 -16.14 5.42 11.90
CA ARG A 236 -14.75 5.03 11.72
C ARG A 236 -14.59 3.53 11.90
N GLY A 237 -13.86 2.92 10.98
CA GLY A 237 -13.40 1.54 11.06
C GLY A 237 -11.90 1.48 10.93
N GLU A 238 -11.21 0.97 11.94
CA GLU A 238 -9.77 0.82 11.99
C GLU A 238 -9.36 -0.61 11.63
N TYR A 239 -8.25 -0.74 10.92
CA TYR A 239 -7.77 -2.00 10.36
C TYR A 239 -6.29 -2.20 10.60
N LEU A 240 -5.89 -3.45 10.70
CA LEU A 240 -4.51 -3.93 10.51
C LEU A 240 -4.40 -4.66 9.17
N MET A 241 -3.26 -4.49 8.50
CA MET A 241 -2.89 -5.25 7.31
C MET A 241 -1.64 -6.07 7.62
N LEU A 242 -1.73 -7.38 7.47
CA LEU A 242 -0.60 -8.29 7.60
C LEU A 242 0.07 -8.48 6.24
N ASP A 243 1.35 -8.81 6.25
CA ASP A 243 2.12 -9.21 5.07
C ASP A 243 1.48 -10.40 4.35
N LYS A 244 1.98 -10.74 3.18
CA LYS A 244 1.45 -11.84 2.36
C LYS A 244 1.39 -13.15 3.15
N ASP A 245 0.27 -13.83 3.01
CA ASP A 245 0.03 -15.17 3.55
C ASP A 245 0.55 -16.22 2.55
N GLU A 246 1.86 -16.41 2.59
CA GLU A 246 2.56 -17.31 1.66
C GLU A 246 2.19 -18.79 1.89
N ASP A 247 1.68 -19.11 3.10
CA ASP A 247 1.30 -20.48 3.49
C ASP A 247 -0.16 -20.81 3.16
N GLY A 248 -0.94 -19.83 2.65
CA GLY A 248 -2.36 -19.99 2.34
C GLY A 248 -3.22 -20.33 3.57
N THR A 249 -2.85 -19.76 4.72
CA THR A 249 -3.52 -20.01 6.01
C THR A 249 -4.97 -19.55 6.02
N PHE A 250 -5.26 -18.46 5.29
CA PHE A 250 -6.55 -17.79 5.26
C PHE A 250 -7.21 -17.99 3.89
N ALA A 251 -8.27 -18.79 3.84
CA ALA A 251 -8.95 -19.10 2.59
C ALA A 251 -10.21 -18.25 2.40
N ALA A 252 -11.13 -18.24 3.35
CA ALA A 252 -12.39 -17.53 3.30
C ALA A 252 -12.35 -16.18 4.04
N THR A 253 -13.34 -15.35 3.80
CA THR A 253 -13.61 -14.15 4.62
C THR A 253 -14.39 -14.57 5.86
N MET A 254 -13.82 -14.36 7.04
CA MET A 254 -14.46 -14.75 8.30
C MET A 254 -14.96 -13.54 9.05
N PHE A 255 -16.23 -13.59 9.41
CA PHE A 255 -16.94 -12.66 10.27
C PHE A 255 -17.26 -13.30 11.61
N GLN A 256 -17.50 -12.50 12.61
CA GLN A 256 -18.19 -12.88 13.83
C GLN A 256 -19.68 -12.54 13.68
N VAL A 257 -20.52 -13.15 14.51
CA VAL A 257 -21.95 -12.81 14.55
C VAL A 257 -22.12 -11.29 14.76
N PRO A 258 -23.01 -10.63 13.99
CA PRO A 258 -23.21 -9.18 14.09
C PRO A 258 -23.70 -8.76 15.49
N SER A 259 -23.14 -7.69 16.00
CA SER A 259 -23.60 -6.99 17.21
C SER A 259 -24.41 -5.74 16.84
N LYS A 260 -24.92 -5.01 17.85
CA LYS A 260 -25.59 -3.71 17.63
C LYS A 260 -24.72 -2.68 16.90
N MET A 261 -23.40 -2.79 17.04
CA MET A 261 -22.42 -1.89 16.40
C MET A 261 -21.92 -2.36 15.02
N GLY A 262 -22.35 -3.52 14.53
CA GLY A 262 -21.98 -4.04 13.21
C GLY A 262 -21.51 -5.50 13.22
N LYS A 263 -20.81 -5.89 12.13
CA LYS A 263 -20.45 -7.30 11.83
C LYS A 263 -19.27 -7.87 12.64
N GLY A 264 -18.80 -7.19 13.66
CA GLY A 264 -17.60 -7.57 14.44
C GLY A 264 -16.29 -7.42 13.67
N ILE A 265 -15.20 -7.86 14.31
CA ILE A 265 -13.86 -7.86 13.70
C ILE A 265 -13.77 -9.06 12.75
N LEU A 266 -13.46 -8.80 11.49
CA LEU A 266 -13.24 -9.84 10.49
C LEU A 266 -11.75 -10.14 10.29
N VAL A 267 -11.46 -11.29 9.72
CA VAL A 267 -10.17 -11.68 9.17
C VAL A 267 -10.41 -12.16 7.74
N SER A 268 -9.72 -11.60 6.78
CA SER A 268 -9.92 -11.92 5.36
C SER A 268 -8.61 -11.85 4.57
N PRO A 269 -8.34 -12.81 3.67
CA PRO A 269 -7.31 -12.62 2.67
C PRO A 269 -7.71 -11.48 1.72
N THR A 270 -6.74 -10.92 1.01
CA THR A 270 -6.97 -9.99 -0.10
C THR A 270 -6.60 -10.64 -1.44
N VAL A 271 -7.01 -10.05 -2.54
CA VAL A 271 -6.66 -10.55 -3.90
C VAL A 271 -5.15 -10.50 -4.17
N ASP A 272 -4.42 -9.67 -3.44
CA ASP A 272 -2.97 -9.51 -3.55
C ASP A 272 -2.18 -10.42 -2.59
N GLY A 273 -2.86 -11.27 -1.82
CA GLY A 273 -2.27 -12.24 -0.89
C GLY A 273 -1.94 -11.70 0.50
N THR A 274 -2.18 -10.43 0.79
CA THR A 274 -2.10 -9.88 2.16
C THR A 274 -3.34 -10.29 2.97
N VAL A 275 -3.30 -10.07 4.30
CA VAL A 275 -4.46 -10.36 5.17
C VAL A 275 -4.92 -9.07 5.82
N ILE A 276 -6.21 -8.76 5.69
CA ILE A 276 -6.84 -7.62 6.34
C ILE A 276 -7.59 -8.07 7.60
N VAL A 277 -7.43 -7.30 8.66
CA VAL A 277 -8.03 -7.55 9.98
C VAL A 277 -8.72 -6.29 10.46
N GLY A 278 -9.93 -6.38 10.93
CA GLY A 278 -10.80 -5.24 11.30
C GLY A 278 -12.16 -5.37 10.62
N PRO A 279 -12.97 -4.32 10.55
CA PRO A 279 -12.78 -3.03 11.18
C PRO A 279 -13.36 -2.95 12.60
N THR A 280 -12.99 -1.91 13.32
CA THR A 280 -13.79 -1.38 14.42
C THR A 280 -15.05 -0.68 13.90
N ALA A 281 -15.93 -0.27 14.79
CA ALA A 281 -17.08 0.59 14.47
C ALA A 281 -17.26 1.60 15.58
N GLU A 282 -16.98 2.87 15.25
CA GLU A 282 -17.07 3.99 16.20
C GLU A 282 -17.65 5.21 15.48
N ASP A 283 -18.72 5.77 16.01
CA ASP A 283 -19.31 6.98 15.48
C ASP A 283 -18.51 8.19 16.01
N ILE A 284 -18.04 9.04 15.10
CA ILE A 284 -17.21 10.20 15.39
C ILE A 284 -17.78 11.47 14.75
N GLY A 285 -17.59 12.62 15.42
CA GLY A 285 -18.14 13.89 14.94
C GLY A 285 -17.40 14.51 13.76
N ASP A 286 -16.11 14.24 13.57
CA ASP A 286 -15.33 14.81 12.49
C ASP A 286 -15.29 13.87 11.25
N LYS A 287 -15.96 14.29 10.18
CA LYS A 287 -15.98 13.58 8.88
C LYS A 287 -14.62 13.53 8.17
N GLU A 288 -13.61 14.21 8.68
CA GLU A 288 -12.25 14.24 8.12
C GLU A 288 -11.23 13.48 8.98
N ASP A 289 -11.60 13.02 10.19
CA ASP A 289 -10.67 12.29 11.06
C ASP A 289 -10.48 10.84 10.59
N LYS A 290 -9.36 10.60 9.94
CA LYS A 290 -8.90 9.30 9.46
C LYS A 290 -7.73 8.75 10.30
N ALA A 291 -7.58 9.20 11.55
CA ALA A 291 -6.58 8.67 12.45
C ALA A 291 -6.95 7.25 12.90
N THR A 292 -5.94 6.43 13.15
CA THR A 292 -6.08 5.23 13.98
C THR A 292 -5.81 5.59 15.43
N THR A 293 -6.40 4.83 16.36
CA THR A 293 -6.24 5.05 17.79
C THR A 293 -5.61 3.82 18.45
N TYR A 294 -4.94 4.01 19.58
CA TYR A 294 -4.38 2.90 20.34
C TYR A 294 -5.48 1.90 20.73
N GLU A 295 -6.58 2.42 21.28
CA GLU A 295 -7.73 1.63 21.73
C GLU A 295 -8.42 0.89 20.58
N GLY A 296 -8.54 1.53 19.42
CA GLY A 296 -9.11 0.92 18.23
C GLY A 296 -8.26 -0.22 17.70
N LEU A 297 -6.94 -0.04 17.65
CA LEU A 297 -6.01 -1.09 17.22
C LEU A 297 -5.97 -2.27 18.21
N GLU A 298 -6.04 -2.02 19.54
CA GLU A 298 -6.16 -3.11 20.53
C GLU A 298 -7.47 -3.89 20.35
N LYS A 299 -8.62 -3.22 20.18
CA LYS A 299 -9.90 -3.88 19.85
C LYS A 299 -9.83 -4.76 18.61
N VAL A 300 -9.12 -4.29 17.57
CA VAL A 300 -8.90 -5.09 16.34
C VAL A 300 -8.14 -6.36 16.64
N LYS A 301 -7.05 -6.27 17.43
CA LYS A 301 -6.24 -7.44 17.81
C LYS A 301 -7.04 -8.45 18.62
N GLU A 302 -7.68 -7.97 19.69
CA GLU A 302 -8.47 -8.82 20.60
C GLU A 302 -9.61 -9.55 19.84
N GLY A 303 -10.37 -8.79 19.04
CA GLY A 303 -11.46 -9.35 18.24
C GLY A 303 -10.98 -10.36 17.21
N ALA A 304 -9.85 -10.12 16.57
CA ALA A 304 -9.28 -11.04 15.59
C ALA A 304 -8.73 -12.31 16.23
N MET A 305 -8.12 -12.21 17.40
CA MET A 305 -7.62 -13.39 18.15
C MET A 305 -8.75 -14.30 18.66
N ARG A 306 -9.97 -13.82 18.79
CA ARG A 306 -11.14 -14.65 19.02
C ARG A 306 -11.39 -15.63 17.86
N THR A 307 -11.19 -15.15 16.62
CA THR A 307 -11.32 -15.95 15.39
C THR A 307 -10.09 -16.82 15.16
N TYR A 308 -8.89 -16.24 15.31
CA TYR A 308 -7.59 -16.89 15.15
C TYR A 308 -6.69 -16.61 16.35
N PRO A 309 -6.64 -17.48 17.38
CA PRO A 309 -5.80 -17.28 18.57
C PRO A 309 -4.31 -17.13 18.26
N ALA A 310 -3.82 -17.77 17.22
CA ALA A 310 -2.44 -17.73 16.76
C ALA A 310 -2.21 -16.74 15.59
N LEU A 311 -3.00 -15.65 15.51
CA LEU A 311 -2.84 -14.63 14.47
C LEU A 311 -1.41 -14.07 14.48
N PRO A 312 -0.69 -14.07 13.34
CA PRO A 312 0.71 -13.67 13.30
C PRO A 312 0.88 -12.13 13.32
N LEU A 313 0.57 -11.50 14.44
CA LEU A 313 0.64 -10.03 14.63
C LEU A 313 2.03 -9.46 14.32
N GLY A 314 3.10 -10.25 14.44
CA GLY A 314 4.44 -9.85 14.02
C GLY A 314 4.61 -9.64 12.51
N LYS A 315 3.61 -10.04 11.69
CA LYS A 315 3.56 -9.80 10.24
C LYS A 315 2.78 -8.52 9.86
N VAL A 316 2.31 -7.71 10.83
CA VAL A 316 1.65 -6.44 10.52
C VAL A 316 2.61 -5.51 9.78
N ILE A 317 2.17 -4.98 8.65
CA ILE A 317 2.95 -4.06 7.79
C ILE A 317 2.37 -2.65 7.77
N THR A 318 1.06 -2.51 7.98
CA THR A 318 0.41 -1.19 8.03
C THR A 318 -0.90 -1.27 8.81
N GLU A 319 -1.34 -0.15 9.32
CA GLU A 319 -2.68 0.10 9.84
C GLU A 319 -3.31 1.27 9.10
N PHE A 320 -4.63 1.33 9.07
CA PHE A 320 -5.37 2.45 8.46
C PHE A 320 -6.80 2.50 9.00
N SER A 321 -7.47 3.60 8.77
CA SER A 321 -8.90 3.76 9.05
C SER A 321 -9.68 4.20 7.82
N GLY A 322 -10.97 3.85 7.80
CA GLY A 322 -11.93 4.30 6.80
C GLY A 322 -13.21 4.82 7.45
N LEU A 323 -13.81 5.84 6.84
CA LEU A 323 -15.03 6.46 7.33
C LEU A 323 -16.23 6.00 6.49
N ARG A 324 -17.19 5.32 7.12
CA ARG A 324 -18.44 4.93 6.50
C ARG A 324 -19.43 6.10 6.56
N ALA A 325 -20.16 6.34 5.48
CA ALA A 325 -21.21 7.35 5.38
C ALA A 325 -22.49 6.83 6.03
N HIS A 326 -22.54 6.77 7.37
CA HIS A 326 -23.67 6.21 8.11
C HIS A 326 -24.85 7.19 8.12
N GLU A 327 -25.90 6.90 7.33
CA GLU A 327 -27.10 7.71 7.26
C GLU A 327 -28.02 7.35 8.45
N THR A 328 -28.33 8.32 9.30
CA THR A 328 -29.00 8.11 10.58
C THR A 328 -30.50 8.40 10.55
N THR A 329 -31.01 9.03 9.46
CA THR A 329 -32.42 9.44 9.35
C THR A 329 -33.32 8.28 8.93
N LYS A 330 -32.90 7.52 7.90
CA LYS A 330 -33.63 6.35 7.38
C LYS A 330 -32.92 5.03 7.67
N GLY A 331 -31.61 5.06 7.87
CA GLY A 331 -30.78 3.86 8.06
C GLY A 331 -30.57 3.03 6.79
N ASP A 332 -30.88 3.59 5.60
CA ASP A 332 -30.78 2.92 4.30
C ASP A 332 -30.14 3.84 3.25
N PHE A 333 -29.80 3.30 2.08
CA PHE A 333 -29.37 4.09 0.93
C PHE A 333 -30.50 4.99 0.44
N VAL A 334 -30.23 6.29 0.24
CA VAL A 334 -31.14 7.25 -0.36
C VAL A 334 -30.73 7.47 -1.81
N LEU A 335 -31.54 6.98 -2.74
CA LEU A 335 -31.21 6.86 -4.16
C LEU A 335 -32.25 7.51 -5.07
N GLY A 336 -31.80 8.03 -6.21
CA GLY A 336 -32.63 8.52 -7.29
C GLY A 336 -32.92 10.02 -7.22
N GLU A 337 -33.83 10.50 -8.08
CA GLU A 337 -34.19 11.93 -8.21
C GLU A 337 -34.85 12.47 -6.94
N VAL A 338 -34.41 13.64 -6.50
CA VAL A 338 -34.97 14.34 -5.34
C VAL A 338 -36.26 15.03 -5.73
N SER A 339 -37.37 14.67 -5.10
CA SER A 339 -38.74 15.06 -5.51
C SER A 339 -38.99 16.57 -5.56
N ASP A 340 -38.34 17.34 -4.70
CA ASP A 340 -38.47 18.81 -4.64
C ASP A 340 -37.25 19.56 -5.24
N ALA A 341 -36.35 18.80 -5.93
CA ALA A 341 -35.19 19.32 -6.63
C ALA A 341 -34.98 18.57 -7.97
N PRO A 342 -35.88 18.76 -8.97
CA PRO A 342 -35.83 18.05 -10.23
C PRO A 342 -34.47 18.20 -10.94
N GLY A 343 -33.94 17.07 -11.45
CA GLY A 343 -32.62 17.00 -12.05
C GLY A 343 -31.48 16.85 -11.05
N PHE A 344 -31.75 16.78 -9.73
CA PHE A 344 -30.77 16.44 -8.72
C PHE A 344 -31.01 15.01 -8.22
N PHE A 345 -30.01 14.14 -8.38
CA PHE A 345 -30.06 12.71 -8.04
C PHE A 345 -29.11 12.40 -6.88
N ASN A 346 -29.60 11.63 -5.92
CA ASN A 346 -28.81 11.18 -4.79
C ASN A 346 -28.27 9.75 -4.93
N ALA A 347 -27.04 9.57 -4.50
CA ALA A 347 -26.46 8.32 -3.99
C ALA A 347 -25.95 8.58 -2.57
N LEU A 348 -26.87 8.87 -1.65
CA LEU A 348 -26.58 9.36 -0.31
C LEU A 348 -26.61 8.22 0.70
N GLY A 349 -25.70 8.26 1.69
CA GLY A 349 -25.61 7.26 2.75
C GLY A 349 -25.11 5.89 2.28
N VAL A 350 -24.35 5.85 1.18
CA VAL A 350 -23.82 4.59 0.64
C VAL A 350 -22.61 4.14 1.46
N GLU A 351 -22.90 3.42 2.54
CA GLU A 351 -21.93 2.69 3.38
C GLU A 351 -21.88 1.20 2.96
N SER A 352 -21.39 0.28 3.83
CA SER A 352 -21.49 -1.16 3.55
C SER A 352 -22.96 -1.61 3.38
N PRO A 353 -23.27 -2.32 2.28
CA PRO A 353 -22.40 -2.99 1.30
C PRO A 353 -22.14 -2.20 -0.01
N GLY A 354 -21.85 -0.92 0.07
CA GLY A 354 -21.75 0.01 -1.08
C GLY A 354 -20.75 -0.42 -2.17
N LEU A 355 -19.61 -1.01 -1.80
CA LEU A 355 -18.64 -1.54 -2.77
C LEU A 355 -19.29 -2.60 -3.66
N THR A 356 -19.94 -3.59 -3.05
CA THR A 356 -20.66 -4.66 -3.76
C THR A 356 -21.80 -4.10 -4.60
N SER A 357 -22.50 -3.08 -4.10
CA SER A 357 -23.65 -2.46 -4.75
C SER A 357 -23.27 -1.55 -5.93
N ALA A 358 -22.00 -1.10 -6.00
CA ALA A 358 -21.57 -0.06 -6.95
C ALA A 358 -21.89 -0.36 -8.42
N PRO A 359 -21.74 -1.57 -8.98
CA PRO A 359 -22.11 -1.88 -10.35
C PRO A 359 -23.61 -1.63 -10.61
N ALA A 360 -24.47 -2.12 -9.70
CA ALA A 360 -25.91 -1.98 -9.83
C ALA A 360 -26.40 -0.55 -9.57
N LEU A 361 -25.75 0.19 -8.64
CA LEU A 361 -26.03 1.59 -8.38
C LEU A 361 -25.66 2.46 -9.58
N GLY A 362 -24.51 2.24 -10.19
CA GLY A 362 -24.07 2.96 -11.38
C GLY A 362 -25.04 2.80 -12.54
N LEU A 363 -25.46 1.55 -12.80
CA LEU A 363 -26.45 1.24 -13.84
C LEU A 363 -27.80 1.92 -13.56
N TYR A 364 -28.30 1.84 -12.32
CA TYR A 364 -29.57 2.44 -11.90
C TYR A 364 -29.56 3.97 -12.06
N LEU A 365 -28.56 4.64 -11.48
CA LEU A 365 -28.48 6.11 -11.51
C LEU A 365 -28.28 6.64 -12.93
N ALA A 366 -27.44 6.00 -13.75
CA ALA A 366 -27.26 6.38 -15.14
C ALA A 366 -28.55 6.22 -15.96
N GLY A 367 -29.33 5.17 -15.72
CA GLY A 367 -30.63 4.97 -16.33
C GLY A 367 -31.67 6.04 -15.96
N GLU A 368 -31.76 6.39 -14.69
CA GLU A 368 -32.66 7.47 -14.20
C GLU A 368 -32.29 8.82 -14.83
N VAL A 369 -30.99 9.17 -14.82
CA VAL A 369 -30.52 10.44 -15.42
C VAL A 369 -30.77 10.48 -16.92
N ALA A 370 -30.45 9.41 -17.65
CA ALA A 370 -30.66 9.32 -19.08
C ALA A 370 -32.15 9.42 -19.45
N SER A 371 -33.04 8.76 -18.71
CA SER A 371 -34.47 8.85 -18.85
C SER A 371 -34.96 10.27 -18.63
N LYS A 372 -34.53 10.95 -17.57
CA LYS A 372 -34.89 12.34 -17.25
C LYS A 372 -34.49 13.32 -18.36
N LEU A 373 -33.31 13.13 -18.95
CA LEU A 373 -32.79 14.00 -20.02
C LEU A 373 -33.22 13.57 -21.43
N GLY A 374 -33.97 12.48 -21.58
CA GLY A 374 -34.33 11.93 -22.88
C GLY A 374 -33.13 11.47 -23.71
N ALA A 375 -32.05 11.06 -23.05
CA ALA A 375 -30.80 10.72 -23.71
C ALA A 375 -30.83 9.32 -24.33
N SER A 376 -30.46 9.21 -25.61
CA SER A 376 -30.34 7.93 -26.32
C SER A 376 -29.01 7.22 -25.96
N LYS A 377 -28.98 5.89 -25.99
CA LYS A 377 -27.76 5.12 -25.89
C LYS A 377 -26.90 5.33 -27.13
N LYS A 378 -25.58 5.37 -26.93
CA LYS A 378 -24.59 5.29 -28.01
C LYS A 378 -24.66 3.93 -28.69
N ASN A 379 -24.21 3.87 -29.95
CA ASN A 379 -23.99 2.60 -30.62
C ASN A 379 -22.90 1.81 -29.88
N GLU A 380 -23.19 0.54 -29.53
CA GLU A 380 -22.24 -0.35 -28.85
C GLU A 380 -20.90 -0.49 -29.57
N ALA A 381 -20.87 -0.32 -30.90
CA ALA A 381 -19.63 -0.37 -31.69
C ALA A 381 -18.65 0.79 -31.43
N ILE A 382 -19.14 1.92 -30.91
CA ILE A 382 -18.32 3.10 -30.59
C ILE A 382 -17.92 3.16 -29.12
N ILE A 383 -18.46 2.28 -28.28
CA ILE A 383 -18.12 2.19 -26.85
C ILE A 383 -16.84 1.38 -26.71
N SER A 384 -15.79 2.03 -26.24
CA SER A 384 -14.53 1.33 -25.95
C SER A 384 -14.68 0.43 -24.73
N LYS A 385 -14.77 -0.88 -24.95
CA LYS A 385 -14.76 -1.90 -23.89
C LYS A 385 -13.34 -2.36 -23.54
N ASP A 386 -12.49 -2.44 -24.55
CA ASP A 386 -11.09 -2.84 -24.39
C ASP A 386 -10.20 -1.62 -24.17
N VAL A 387 -10.17 -1.14 -22.94
CA VAL A 387 -9.33 -0.03 -22.51
C VAL A 387 -7.95 -0.57 -22.15
N SER A 388 -6.92 0.01 -22.78
CA SER A 388 -5.54 -0.29 -22.42
C SER A 388 -5.19 0.33 -21.08
N TYR A 389 -4.86 -0.51 -20.14
CA TYR A 389 -4.41 -0.12 -18.79
C TYR A 389 -2.88 -0.26 -18.71
N TRP A 390 -2.30 0.29 -17.63
CA TRP A 390 -0.87 0.10 -17.37
C TRP A 390 -0.57 -1.39 -17.12
N PRO A 391 0.54 -1.92 -17.68
CA PRO A 391 0.89 -3.32 -17.51
C PRO A 391 1.31 -3.61 -16.06
N LYS A 392 1.07 -4.84 -15.60
CA LYS A 392 1.52 -5.36 -14.31
C LYS A 392 2.59 -6.40 -14.55
N THR A 393 3.84 -5.99 -14.51
CA THR A 393 4.99 -6.83 -14.93
C THR A 393 5.13 -8.11 -14.11
N ARG A 394 4.72 -8.09 -12.82
CA ARG A 394 4.76 -9.27 -11.95
C ARG A 394 3.74 -10.37 -12.31
N GLU A 395 2.73 -10.04 -13.11
CA GLU A 395 1.66 -10.96 -13.54
C GLU A 395 1.90 -11.51 -14.96
N MET A 396 3.00 -11.08 -15.62
CA MET A 396 3.33 -11.48 -17.00
C MET A 396 4.14 -12.78 -17.04
N GLU A 397 3.94 -13.55 -18.10
CA GLU A 397 4.82 -14.65 -18.41
C GLU A 397 6.22 -14.14 -18.82
N PRO A 398 7.29 -14.92 -18.59
CA PRO A 398 8.67 -14.50 -18.86
C PRO A 398 8.90 -13.99 -20.28
N GLU A 399 8.26 -14.60 -21.27
CA GLU A 399 8.38 -14.26 -22.68
C GLU A 399 7.73 -12.91 -22.99
N GLU A 400 6.56 -12.65 -22.41
CA GLU A 400 5.84 -11.38 -22.55
C GLU A 400 6.63 -10.24 -21.88
N LEU A 401 7.16 -10.50 -20.70
CA LEU A 401 8.00 -9.54 -19.97
C LEU A 401 9.28 -9.21 -20.75
N ALA A 402 9.93 -10.24 -21.33
CA ALA A 402 11.14 -10.06 -22.15
C ALA A 402 10.85 -9.18 -23.37
N ALA A 403 9.75 -9.46 -24.08
CA ALA A 403 9.33 -8.66 -25.24
C ALA A 403 8.98 -7.21 -24.85
N LEU A 404 8.36 -7.01 -23.70
CA LEU A 404 8.04 -5.67 -23.18
C LEU A 404 9.32 -4.89 -22.84
N VAL A 405 10.31 -5.52 -22.19
CA VAL A 405 11.60 -4.90 -21.83
C VAL A 405 12.42 -4.59 -23.08
N GLU A 406 12.36 -5.43 -24.12
CA GLU A 406 12.99 -5.15 -25.41
C GLU A 406 12.41 -3.90 -26.08
N LYS A 407 11.09 -3.72 -25.98
CA LYS A 407 10.38 -2.55 -26.52
C LYS A 407 10.63 -1.28 -25.70
N ASP A 408 10.62 -1.39 -24.37
CA ASP A 408 10.86 -0.28 -23.45
C ASP A 408 11.71 -0.77 -22.27
N PRO A 409 13.02 -0.45 -22.26
CA PRO A 409 13.95 -0.86 -21.21
C PRO A 409 13.57 -0.44 -19.80
N SER A 410 12.71 0.57 -19.63
CA SER A 410 12.25 0.99 -18.30
C SER A 410 11.47 -0.10 -17.56
N PHE A 411 10.85 -1.05 -18.28
CA PHE A 411 10.23 -2.24 -17.70
C PHE A 411 11.24 -3.28 -17.19
N GLY A 412 12.52 -3.15 -17.54
CA GLY A 412 13.61 -3.96 -17.00
C GLY A 412 14.16 -3.48 -15.67
N ARG A 413 13.77 -2.28 -15.18
CA ARG A 413 14.27 -1.70 -13.94
C ARG A 413 13.25 -1.85 -12.82
N VAL A 414 13.53 -2.73 -11.85
CA VAL A 414 12.67 -2.91 -10.66
C VAL A 414 12.93 -1.81 -9.66
N ILE A 415 11.90 -1.04 -9.34
CA ILE A 415 11.91 0.06 -8.36
C ILE A 415 11.41 -0.42 -7.00
N CYS A 416 10.25 -1.07 -6.96
CA CYS A 416 9.71 -1.63 -5.72
C CYS A 416 9.99 -3.13 -5.63
N ARG A 417 10.92 -3.52 -4.75
CA ARG A 417 11.36 -4.91 -4.60
C ARG A 417 10.31 -5.82 -3.96
N CYS A 418 9.61 -5.31 -2.95
CA CYS A 418 8.61 -6.08 -2.19
C CYS A 418 7.42 -6.50 -3.05
N GLU A 419 7.08 -5.68 -4.06
CA GLU A 419 5.94 -5.88 -4.94
C GLU A 419 6.37 -6.08 -6.41
N GLU A 420 7.68 -6.15 -6.67
CA GLU A 420 8.30 -6.40 -7.99
C GLU A 420 7.78 -5.45 -9.09
N VAL A 421 7.64 -4.16 -8.75
CA VAL A 421 7.13 -3.12 -9.65
C VAL A 421 8.27 -2.43 -10.37
N THR A 422 8.15 -2.30 -11.70
CA THR A 422 9.18 -1.70 -12.56
C THR A 422 8.97 -0.20 -12.77
N GLU A 423 10.02 0.49 -13.23
CA GLU A 423 9.97 1.89 -13.61
C GLU A 423 8.96 2.13 -14.76
N GLY A 424 8.96 1.25 -15.77
CA GLY A 424 8.02 1.33 -16.88
C GLY A 424 6.57 1.26 -16.45
N GLU A 425 6.24 0.36 -15.51
CA GLU A 425 4.90 0.25 -14.93
C GLU A 425 4.49 1.54 -14.20
N ILE A 426 5.41 2.14 -13.42
CA ILE A 426 5.17 3.39 -12.70
C ILE A 426 4.92 4.53 -13.69
N ARG A 427 5.76 4.68 -14.72
CA ARG A 427 5.60 5.70 -15.76
C ARG A 427 4.29 5.54 -16.51
N ALA A 428 3.91 4.30 -16.87
CA ALA A 428 2.64 4.01 -17.52
C ALA A 428 1.44 4.38 -16.65
N ALA A 429 1.51 4.14 -15.33
CA ALA A 429 0.48 4.53 -14.37
C ALA A 429 0.36 6.06 -14.19
N ILE A 430 1.46 6.81 -14.33
CA ILE A 430 1.45 8.28 -14.32
C ILE A 430 0.83 8.83 -15.62
N ARG A 431 1.16 8.24 -16.76
CA ARG A 431 0.72 8.66 -18.11
C ARG A 431 -0.69 8.19 -18.51
N ALA A 432 -1.36 7.41 -17.64
CA ALA A 432 -2.73 6.96 -17.89
C ALA A 432 -3.70 8.15 -18.01
N ARG A 433 -4.89 7.97 -18.61
CA ARG A 433 -5.90 9.04 -18.81
C ARG A 433 -6.31 9.69 -17.49
N VAL A 434 -6.53 8.85 -16.48
CA VAL A 434 -6.75 9.27 -15.10
C VAL A 434 -5.48 8.89 -14.32
N GLY A 435 -4.34 9.48 -14.71
CA GLY A 435 -3.01 9.08 -14.25
C GLY A 435 -2.67 9.51 -12.84
N ALA A 436 -1.71 8.81 -12.23
CA ALA A 436 -1.20 9.14 -10.91
C ALA A 436 -0.43 10.46 -10.90
N ARG A 437 -0.73 11.35 -9.95
CA ARG A 437 -0.05 12.64 -9.78
C ARG A 437 0.58 12.79 -8.38
N THR A 438 0.51 11.75 -7.57
CA THR A 438 0.97 11.74 -6.18
C THR A 438 1.62 10.39 -5.85
N LEU A 439 2.40 10.34 -4.76
CA LEU A 439 2.98 9.08 -4.27
C LEU A 439 1.89 8.06 -3.91
N ASP A 440 0.79 8.49 -3.29
CA ASP A 440 -0.35 7.62 -2.98
C ASP A 440 -1.10 7.19 -4.25
N GLY A 441 -1.15 8.03 -5.28
CA GLY A 441 -1.71 7.68 -6.58
C GLY A 441 -0.92 6.56 -7.28
N ILE A 442 0.42 6.65 -7.28
CA ILE A 442 1.30 5.57 -7.77
C ILE A 442 1.10 4.30 -6.93
N LYS A 443 1.14 4.44 -5.60
CA LYS A 443 0.98 3.34 -4.65
C LYS A 443 -0.28 2.51 -4.94
N ARG A 444 -1.42 3.17 -5.15
CA ARG A 444 -2.71 2.49 -5.38
C ARG A 444 -2.83 1.84 -6.76
N ARG A 445 -2.13 2.35 -7.78
CA ARG A 445 -2.15 1.78 -9.14
C ARG A 445 -1.18 0.63 -9.32
N THR A 446 0.03 0.76 -8.76
CA THR A 446 1.13 -0.17 -9.01
C THR A 446 1.48 -1.05 -7.80
N ARG A 447 0.99 -0.72 -6.59
CA ARG A 447 1.38 -1.26 -5.30
C ARG A 447 2.78 -0.85 -4.81
N SER A 448 3.53 -0.01 -5.55
CA SER A 448 4.80 0.52 -5.06
C SER A 448 4.63 1.22 -3.71
N GLY A 449 5.33 0.73 -2.68
CA GLY A 449 5.21 1.22 -1.31
C GLY A 449 4.12 0.53 -0.47
N MET A 450 3.46 -0.54 -0.97
CA MET A 450 2.49 -1.34 -0.20
C MET A 450 3.09 -2.59 0.44
N GLY A 451 4.25 -3.04 -0.01
CA GLY A 451 4.90 -4.22 0.55
C GLY A 451 5.46 -3.98 1.95
N ARG A 452 6.11 -5.01 2.50
CA ARG A 452 6.54 -5.06 3.91
C ARG A 452 7.43 -3.92 4.40
N CYS A 453 8.13 -3.20 3.52
CA CYS A 453 8.92 -2.02 3.91
C CYS A 453 8.13 -0.69 3.84
N GLN A 454 6.89 -0.70 3.34
CA GLN A 454 6.00 0.46 3.24
C GLN A 454 6.67 1.71 2.62
N GLY A 455 7.45 1.51 1.55
CA GLY A 455 8.11 2.58 0.82
C GLY A 455 9.54 2.92 1.29
N GLY A 456 10.06 2.26 2.32
CA GLY A 456 11.38 2.55 2.89
C GLY A 456 12.55 2.52 1.88
N PHE A 457 12.43 1.79 0.77
CA PHE A 457 13.45 1.79 -0.29
C PHE A 457 13.00 2.49 -1.57
N CYS A 458 11.74 2.31 -1.98
CA CYS A 458 11.30 2.82 -3.28
C CYS A 458 10.92 4.30 -3.26
N THR A 459 10.59 4.89 -2.11
CA THR A 459 10.11 6.28 -2.03
C THR A 459 11.04 7.30 -2.69
N PRO A 460 12.38 7.32 -2.47
CA PRO A 460 13.25 8.28 -3.15
C PRO A 460 13.18 8.15 -4.67
N ARG A 461 13.21 6.93 -5.20
CA ARG A 461 13.11 6.68 -6.65
C ARG A 461 11.72 7.02 -7.22
N LEU A 462 10.65 6.79 -6.45
CA LEU A 462 9.30 7.20 -6.85
C LEU A 462 9.19 8.74 -6.95
N ILE A 463 9.81 9.47 -6.03
CA ILE A 463 9.89 10.93 -6.07
C ILE A 463 10.63 11.39 -7.33
N GLU A 464 11.80 10.82 -7.64
CA GLU A 464 12.56 11.13 -8.85
C GLU A 464 11.74 10.92 -10.12
N ILE A 465 11.11 9.74 -10.26
CA ILE A 465 10.29 9.40 -11.44
C ILE A 465 9.10 10.36 -11.56
N LEU A 466 8.38 10.59 -10.46
CA LEU A 466 7.20 11.44 -10.44
C LEU A 466 7.57 12.90 -10.75
N ALA A 467 8.67 13.38 -10.18
CA ALA A 467 9.20 14.72 -10.43
C ALA A 467 9.59 14.92 -11.91
N ALA A 468 10.27 13.92 -12.49
CA ALA A 468 10.66 13.92 -13.90
C ALA A 468 9.45 13.87 -14.85
N GLU A 469 8.45 13.01 -14.57
CA GLU A 469 7.25 12.89 -15.42
C GLU A 469 6.34 14.12 -15.35
N LEU A 470 6.25 14.76 -14.19
CA LEU A 470 5.38 15.92 -14.00
C LEU A 470 6.10 17.28 -14.14
N GLY A 471 7.42 17.26 -14.30
CA GLY A 471 8.23 18.49 -14.46
C GLY A 471 8.26 19.38 -13.22
N VAL A 472 8.22 18.79 -12.02
CA VAL A 472 8.18 19.50 -10.72
C VAL A 472 9.39 19.15 -9.88
N ALA A 473 9.80 20.06 -8.98
CA ALA A 473 10.90 19.80 -8.06
C ALA A 473 10.58 18.64 -7.11
N PRO A 474 11.53 17.70 -6.87
CA PRO A 474 11.33 16.51 -6.02
C PRO A 474 10.83 16.83 -4.62
N GLU A 475 11.27 17.94 -4.01
CA GLU A 475 10.92 18.37 -2.65
C GLU A 475 9.40 18.60 -2.48
N LYS A 476 8.69 18.93 -3.56
CA LYS A 476 7.23 19.11 -3.53
C LYS A 476 6.49 17.86 -3.07
N PHE A 477 7.02 16.67 -3.40
CA PHE A 477 6.41 15.38 -3.02
C PHE A 477 6.71 14.96 -1.58
N LEU A 478 7.62 15.66 -0.89
CA LEU A 478 7.85 15.49 0.55
C LEU A 478 6.81 16.22 1.39
N LEU A 479 6.17 17.26 0.84
CA LEU A 479 5.17 18.06 1.55
C LEU A 479 3.81 17.37 1.65
N SER A 480 3.44 16.55 0.67
CA SER A 480 2.23 15.75 0.71
C SER A 480 2.37 14.47 -0.11
N ARG A 481 1.82 13.37 0.41
CA ARG A 481 1.70 12.10 -0.32
C ARG A 481 0.44 12.03 -1.17
N LYS A 482 -0.52 12.93 -0.95
CA LYS A 482 -1.90 12.87 -1.46
C LYS A 482 -2.26 14.04 -2.36
N THR A 483 -1.63 15.18 -2.18
CA THR A 483 -1.92 16.40 -2.94
C THR A 483 -0.98 16.51 -4.13
N ALA A 484 -1.53 16.68 -5.32
CA ALA A 484 -0.75 16.90 -6.53
C ALA A 484 -0.14 18.31 -6.53
N PRO A 485 1.11 18.48 -7.04
CA PRO A 485 1.67 19.79 -7.27
C PRO A 485 0.81 20.59 -8.28
N LYS A 486 0.63 21.89 -8.06
CA LYS A 486 -0.19 22.76 -8.93
C LYS A 486 0.48 23.09 -10.26
N GLU A 487 1.79 22.93 -10.35
CA GLU A 487 2.64 23.29 -11.49
C GLU A 487 2.99 22.04 -12.29
N LEU A 488 2.16 21.66 -13.26
CA LEU A 488 2.42 20.51 -14.13
C LEU A 488 2.95 20.98 -15.49
N ARG A 489 4.00 20.33 -16.02
CA ARG A 489 4.47 20.50 -17.41
C ARG A 489 4.07 19.27 -18.24
N GLU A 490 3.67 19.50 -19.48
CA GLU A 490 3.51 18.46 -20.49
C GLU A 490 4.86 18.22 -21.18
N GLU A 491 5.22 16.94 -21.36
CA GLU A 491 6.35 16.37 -22.11
C GLU A 491 7.70 16.16 -21.42
N ALA A 492 8.11 14.88 -21.38
CA ALA A 492 9.46 14.41 -21.73
C ALA A 492 9.52 12.88 -21.85
N ALA A 493 10.02 12.37 -22.95
CA ALA A 493 10.33 10.94 -23.15
C ALA A 493 11.77 10.79 -23.66
N ALA A 494 12.57 9.91 -23.03
CA ALA A 494 13.88 9.51 -23.50
C ALA A 494 13.90 8.04 -23.94
N ARG A 495 14.56 7.72 -25.06
CA ARG A 495 14.71 6.39 -25.64
C ARG A 495 16.04 5.74 -25.24
N LEU A 496 16.03 4.45 -24.98
CA LEU A 496 17.22 3.60 -24.79
C LEU A 496 17.16 2.37 -25.71
N VAL A 497 18.33 1.82 -26.07
CA VAL A 497 18.50 0.74 -27.07
C VAL A 497 18.87 -0.58 -26.40
N SER A 498 18.37 -1.69 -26.93
CA SER A 498 18.43 -3.07 -26.40
C SER A 498 19.60 -3.91 -26.96
N ALA A 499 20.03 -4.95 -26.22
CA ALA A 499 20.98 -5.99 -26.63
C ALA A 499 20.47 -7.41 -26.29
N LYS A 500 20.81 -8.41 -27.12
CA LYS A 500 20.33 -9.79 -27.05
C LYS A 500 20.97 -10.60 -25.91
N ALA A 501 20.20 -11.54 -25.33
CA ALA A 501 20.58 -12.41 -24.22
C ALA A 501 21.39 -13.65 -24.64
N GLN A 502 22.50 -13.96 -23.94
CA GLN A 502 23.23 -15.22 -23.93
C GLN A 502 23.17 -15.85 -22.55
N VAL A 503 23.14 -17.18 -22.46
CA VAL A 503 23.23 -17.94 -21.20
C VAL A 503 24.70 -18.13 -20.84
N GLU A 504 25.13 -17.70 -19.67
CA GLU A 504 26.50 -17.78 -19.20
C GLU A 504 26.59 -18.72 -17.99
N ASP A 505 27.73 -19.45 -17.89
CA ASP A 505 27.99 -20.45 -16.84
C ASP A 505 29.01 -19.92 -15.81
N TYR A 506 28.67 -20.08 -14.51
CA TYR A 506 29.49 -19.67 -13.39
C TYR A 506 29.68 -20.81 -12.37
N ASP A 507 30.79 -20.82 -11.64
CA ASP A 507 30.97 -21.74 -10.52
C ASP A 507 30.15 -21.27 -9.30
N VAL A 508 30.22 -19.96 -8.98
CA VAL A 508 29.49 -19.35 -7.88
C VAL A 508 28.81 -18.07 -8.34
N ILE A 509 27.53 -17.92 -8.02
CA ILE A 509 26.82 -16.64 -8.17
C ILE A 509 26.47 -16.09 -6.79
N VAL A 510 26.83 -14.84 -6.55
CA VAL A 510 26.50 -14.09 -5.33
C VAL A 510 25.39 -13.09 -5.62
N VAL A 511 24.32 -13.13 -4.83
CA VAL A 511 23.18 -12.23 -4.96
C VAL A 511 23.31 -11.08 -3.97
N GLY A 512 23.64 -9.89 -4.48
CA GLY A 512 23.92 -8.67 -3.73
C GLY A 512 25.43 -8.36 -3.66
N ALA A 513 25.84 -7.15 -4.07
CA ALA A 513 27.22 -6.66 -3.99
C ALA A 513 27.42 -5.65 -2.84
N GLY A 514 26.73 -5.85 -1.72
CA GLY A 514 27.03 -5.19 -0.45
C GLY A 514 28.26 -5.82 0.23
N PRO A 515 28.64 -5.41 1.45
CA PRO A 515 29.84 -5.92 2.14
C PRO A 515 29.83 -7.44 2.31
N ALA A 516 28.67 -8.04 2.55
CA ALA A 516 28.50 -9.49 2.63
C ALA A 516 28.85 -10.19 1.30
N GLY A 517 28.24 -9.73 0.22
CA GLY A 517 28.39 -10.37 -1.09
C GLY A 517 29.80 -10.20 -1.66
N LEU A 518 30.39 -9.02 -1.53
CA LEU A 518 31.76 -8.77 -1.98
C LEU A 518 32.77 -9.65 -1.22
N ALA A 519 32.61 -9.77 0.11
CA ALA A 519 33.45 -10.64 0.93
C ALA A 519 33.30 -12.13 0.54
N ALA A 520 32.06 -12.58 0.31
CA ALA A 520 31.77 -13.94 -0.15
C ALA A 520 32.38 -14.22 -1.53
N ALA A 521 32.25 -13.28 -2.47
CA ALA A 521 32.80 -13.40 -3.82
C ALA A 521 34.32 -13.48 -3.81
N CYS A 522 35.02 -12.65 -3.00
CA CYS A 522 36.44 -12.72 -2.81
C CYS A 522 36.87 -14.08 -2.23
N ALA A 523 36.19 -14.54 -1.16
CA ALA A 523 36.50 -15.82 -0.54
C ALA A 523 36.25 -17.01 -1.49
N ALA A 524 35.21 -16.93 -2.35
CA ALA A 524 34.99 -17.96 -3.37
C ALA A 524 36.13 -18.05 -4.37
N LYS A 525 36.67 -16.92 -4.83
CA LYS A 525 37.87 -16.88 -5.71
C LYS A 525 39.10 -17.42 -5.01
N ASP A 526 39.36 -17.00 -3.75
CA ASP A 526 40.53 -17.43 -2.95
C ASP A 526 40.51 -18.95 -2.66
N ASN A 527 39.32 -19.59 -2.70
CA ASN A 527 39.17 -21.05 -2.56
C ASN A 527 38.96 -21.76 -3.91
N GLY A 528 39.34 -21.10 -5.00
CA GLY A 528 39.55 -21.68 -6.34
C GLY A 528 38.30 -21.87 -7.17
N ALA A 529 37.26 -21.06 -6.98
CA ALA A 529 36.20 -20.90 -7.97
C ALA A 529 36.75 -20.11 -9.19
N ASN A 530 36.63 -20.67 -10.40
CA ASN A 530 37.21 -20.06 -11.62
C ASN A 530 36.36 -18.86 -12.08
N LYS A 531 35.03 -19.02 -12.16
CA LYS A 531 34.11 -17.97 -12.58
C LYS A 531 33.18 -17.61 -11.42
N VAL A 532 33.26 -16.38 -10.93
CA VAL A 532 32.42 -15.84 -9.85
C VAL A 532 31.72 -14.59 -10.35
N LEU A 533 30.38 -14.58 -10.31
CA LEU A 533 29.54 -13.45 -10.63
C LEU A 533 28.89 -12.89 -9.36
N CYS A 534 28.95 -11.56 -9.18
CA CYS A 534 28.20 -10.85 -8.15
C CYS A 534 27.14 -9.96 -8.83
N ILE A 535 25.86 -10.17 -8.51
CA ILE A 535 24.74 -9.45 -9.12
C ILE A 535 24.23 -8.41 -8.13
N GLU A 536 24.24 -7.13 -8.55
CA GLU A 536 23.76 -5.98 -7.75
C GLU A 536 22.59 -5.28 -8.44
N ARG A 537 21.54 -5.01 -7.68
CA ARG A 537 20.34 -4.31 -8.16
C ARG A 537 20.52 -2.80 -8.30
N ASP A 538 21.34 -2.18 -7.43
CA ASP A 538 21.65 -0.76 -7.49
C ASP A 538 22.65 -0.48 -8.63
N ASP A 539 22.78 0.81 -8.99
CA ASP A 539 23.63 1.23 -10.10
C ASP A 539 25.14 1.14 -9.78
N ALA A 540 25.49 0.93 -8.49
CA ALA A 540 26.86 0.77 -8.01
C ALA A 540 26.95 -0.32 -6.93
N PRO A 541 28.09 -1.04 -6.81
CA PRO A 541 28.33 -1.99 -5.73
C PRO A 541 28.58 -1.26 -4.41
N GLY A 542 28.48 -1.97 -3.27
CA GLY A 542 28.68 -1.44 -1.92
C GLY A 542 27.41 -1.47 -1.07
N GLY A 543 26.24 -1.57 -1.70
CA GLY A 543 24.96 -1.66 -1.01
C GLY A 543 24.71 -0.47 -0.07
N ILE A 544 24.19 -0.74 1.14
CA ILE A 544 23.84 0.30 2.13
C ILE A 544 25.04 1.15 2.57
N LEU A 545 26.28 0.67 2.45
CA LEU A 545 27.47 1.41 2.83
C LEU A 545 27.65 2.69 2.05
N GLN A 546 27.15 2.77 0.80
CA GLN A 546 27.26 3.97 -0.03
C GLN A 546 26.61 5.21 0.60
N GLN A 547 25.59 5.04 1.41
CA GLN A 547 24.93 6.15 2.13
C GLN A 547 25.48 6.38 3.54
N CYS A 548 26.35 5.48 4.06
CA CYS A 548 26.91 5.54 5.41
C CYS A 548 28.21 6.38 5.42
N ILE A 549 28.10 7.68 5.22
CA ILE A 549 29.26 8.60 5.08
C ILE A 549 29.97 8.95 6.40
N HIS A 550 29.59 8.31 7.52
CA HIS A 550 30.24 8.46 8.83
C HIS A 550 31.35 7.43 9.02
N ASN A 551 32.29 7.72 9.91
CA ASN A 551 33.37 6.81 10.31
C ASN A 551 32.88 5.66 11.22
N GLY A 552 33.74 4.66 11.40
CA GLY A 552 33.56 3.55 12.32
C GLY A 552 33.49 2.17 11.66
N PHE A 553 33.85 2.08 10.38
CA PHE A 553 33.94 0.82 9.64
C PHE A 553 35.39 0.36 9.51
N GLY A 554 35.66 -0.94 9.46
CA GLY A 554 36.94 -1.52 9.11
C GLY A 554 37.95 -1.70 10.23
N LEU A 555 37.64 -1.31 11.46
CA LEU A 555 38.56 -1.40 12.59
C LEU A 555 39.09 -2.82 12.85
N HIS A 556 38.21 -3.82 12.74
CA HIS A 556 38.58 -5.21 12.96
C HIS A 556 39.07 -5.90 11.69
N ARG A 557 38.65 -5.47 10.52
CA ARG A 557 38.99 -6.10 9.24
C ARG A 557 40.25 -5.55 8.62
N PHE A 558 40.38 -4.21 8.62
CA PHE A 558 41.48 -3.49 7.94
C PHE A 558 42.41 -2.79 8.91
N SER A 559 42.13 -2.82 10.22
CA SER A 559 42.87 -2.08 11.27
C SER A 559 42.93 -0.57 10.99
N GLU A 560 41.93 -0.06 10.29
CA GLU A 560 41.76 1.35 9.90
C GLU A 560 40.30 1.80 10.20
N GLU A 561 40.13 3.08 10.54
CA GLU A 561 38.82 3.66 10.69
C GLU A 561 38.38 4.28 9.36
N LEU A 562 37.42 3.66 8.71
CA LEU A 562 36.93 4.06 7.37
C LEU A 562 35.51 4.55 7.46
N THR A 563 35.11 5.34 6.45
CA THR A 563 33.70 5.58 6.14
C THR A 563 33.07 4.38 5.43
N GLY A 564 31.73 4.32 5.35
CA GLY A 564 31.05 3.24 4.63
C GLY A 564 31.45 3.12 3.17
N PRO A 565 31.47 4.21 2.37
CA PRO A 565 31.95 4.17 0.99
C PRO A 565 33.40 3.72 0.84
N GLU A 566 34.32 4.13 1.73
CA GLU A 566 35.71 3.69 1.72
C GLU A 566 35.84 2.18 2.00
N TYR A 567 35.10 1.68 3.01
CA TYR A 567 35.04 0.26 3.31
C TYR A 567 34.49 -0.55 2.12
N ALA A 568 33.43 -0.06 1.48
CA ALA A 568 32.86 -0.69 0.31
C ALA A 568 33.86 -0.71 -0.86
N GLN A 569 34.54 0.41 -1.10
CA GLN A 569 35.52 0.53 -2.18
C GLN A 569 36.69 -0.45 -2.01
N ARG A 570 37.17 -0.63 -0.77
CA ARG A 570 38.22 -1.65 -0.47
C ARG A 570 37.78 -3.05 -0.94
N TRP A 571 36.55 -3.44 -0.59
CA TRP A 571 36.02 -4.73 -1.03
C TRP A 571 35.82 -4.83 -2.55
N VAL A 572 35.38 -3.76 -3.19
CA VAL A 572 35.23 -3.69 -4.65
C VAL A 572 36.57 -3.88 -5.35
N ASP A 573 37.63 -3.21 -4.86
CA ASP A 573 38.97 -3.31 -5.43
C ASP A 573 39.52 -4.72 -5.24
N MET A 574 39.42 -5.30 -4.05
CA MET A 574 39.78 -6.68 -3.78
C MET A 574 39.04 -7.69 -4.66
N ALA A 575 37.78 -7.48 -4.94
CA ALA A 575 36.96 -8.32 -5.82
C ALA A 575 37.44 -8.22 -7.27
N LYS A 576 37.72 -7.01 -7.77
CA LYS A 576 38.25 -6.77 -9.11
C LYS A 576 39.65 -7.41 -9.31
N GLU A 577 40.56 -7.24 -8.35
CA GLU A 577 41.89 -7.84 -8.36
C GLU A 577 41.84 -9.38 -8.49
N ARG A 578 40.83 -10.02 -7.88
CA ARG A 578 40.58 -11.47 -7.94
C ARG A 578 39.83 -11.90 -9.22
N GLY A 579 39.45 -10.95 -10.07
CA GLY A 579 38.68 -11.24 -11.27
C GLY A 579 37.24 -11.69 -10.98
N VAL A 580 36.60 -11.12 -9.95
CA VAL A 580 35.17 -11.26 -9.75
C VAL A 580 34.44 -10.38 -10.77
N GLU A 581 33.48 -10.94 -11.47
CA GLU A 581 32.58 -10.17 -12.32
C GLU A 581 31.48 -9.54 -11.45
N ILE A 582 31.27 -8.23 -11.58
CA ILE A 582 30.22 -7.49 -10.85
C ILE A 582 29.28 -6.86 -11.86
N VAL A 583 28.00 -7.23 -11.81
CA VAL A 583 26.96 -6.71 -12.70
C VAL A 583 25.95 -5.91 -11.85
N CYS A 584 25.92 -4.58 -12.07
CA CYS A 584 25.00 -3.64 -11.41
C CYS A 584 23.75 -3.36 -12.24
N GLY A 585 22.75 -2.68 -11.63
CA GLY A 585 21.46 -2.36 -12.25
C GLY A 585 20.66 -3.61 -12.62
N THR A 586 20.92 -4.74 -11.95
CA THR A 586 20.36 -6.05 -12.29
C THR A 586 19.68 -6.68 -11.08
N MET A 587 18.36 -6.85 -11.16
CA MET A 587 17.55 -7.44 -10.09
C MET A 587 17.39 -8.94 -10.30
N VAL A 588 17.76 -9.73 -9.28
CA VAL A 588 17.46 -11.17 -9.23
C VAL A 588 15.99 -11.38 -8.88
N LEU A 589 15.26 -12.11 -9.72
CA LEU A 589 13.83 -12.41 -9.57
C LEU A 589 13.58 -13.80 -9.03
N LYS A 590 14.44 -14.77 -9.39
CA LYS A 590 14.32 -16.18 -8.98
C LYS A 590 15.68 -16.79 -8.71
N VAL A 591 15.75 -17.63 -7.68
CA VAL A 591 16.93 -18.42 -7.30
C VAL A 591 16.53 -19.88 -7.26
N ASP A 592 17.19 -20.69 -8.09
CA ASP A 592 17.21 -22.15 -8.01
C ASP A 592 18.68 -22.59 -7.73
N PRO A 593 18.95 -23.78 -7.19
CA PRO A 593 20.33 -24.21 -6.85
C PRO A 593 21.33 -24.16 -8.00
N THR A 594 20.86 -24.31 -9.23
CA THR A 594 21.70 -24.36 -10.45
C THR A 594 21.40 -23.24 -11.45
N ARG A 595 20.45 -22.34 -11.12
CA ARG A 595 20.02 -21.29 -12.06
C ARG A 595 19.56 -20.04 -11.33
N ILE A 596 19.95 -18.89 -11.84
CA ILE A 596 19.47 -17.57 -11.40
C ILE A 596 18.74 -16.91 -12.57
N THR A 597 17.55 -16.39 -12.33
CA THR A 597 16.87 -15.50 -13.28
C THR A 597 16.94 -14.05 -12.77
N ALA A 598 17.44 -13.16 -13.61
CA ALA A 598 17.61 -11.76 -13.28
C ALA A 598 17.15 -10.86 -14.44
N MET A 599 16.84 -9.62 -14.12
CA MET A 599 16.32 -8.62 -15.05
C MET A 599 17.06 -7.30 -14.93
N SER A 600 17.34 -6.66 -16.05
CA SER A 600 17.96 -5.33 -16.09
C SER A 600 17.48 -4.52 -17.30
N PRO A 601 17.54 -3.16 -17.24
CA PRO A 601 17.15 -2.30 -18.36
C PRO A 601 17.97 -2.55 -19.65
N ARG A 602 19.26 -2.86 -19.48
CA ARG A 602 20.19 -3.05 -20.62
C ARG A 602 20.23 -4.48 -21.12
N GLY A 603 20.06 -5.47 -20.24
CA GLY A 603 20.21 -6.89 -20.57
C GLY A 603 18.89 -7.65 -20.71
N GLY A 604 17.74 -7.01 -20.46
CA GLY A 604 16.45 -7.67 -20.42
C GLY A 604 16.36 -8.75 -19.34
N LEU A 605 15.57 -9.77 -19.59
CA LEU A 605 15.49 -10.95 -18.72
C LEU A 605 16.60 -11.93 -19.10
N LYS A 606 17.48 -12.24 -18.14
CA LYS A 606 18.61 -13.17 -18.33
C LYS A 606 18.53 -14.35 -17.37
N SER A 607 19.04 -15.48 -17.84
CA SER A 607 19.19 -16.69 -17.03
C SER A 607 20.65 -17.07 -16.97
N TYR A 608 21.20 -17.22 -15.77
CA TYR A 608 22.57 -17.62 -15.50
C TYR A 608 22.59 -19.04 -14.92
N ARG A 609 23.49 -19.91 -15.39
CA ARG A 609 23.71 -21.23 -14.79
C ARG A 609 24.84 -21.13 -13.76
N THR A 610 24.72 -21.87 -12.67
CA THR A 610 25.72 -21.88 -11.61
C THR A 610 25.79 -23.24 -10.93
N LYS A 611 26.90 -23.54 -10.26
CA LYS A 611 27.05 -24.73 -9.43
C LYS A 611 26.66 -24.47 -7.97
N SER A 612 26.78 -23.22 -7.51
CA SER A 612 26.32 -22.81 -6.17
C SER A 612 25.95 -21.34 -6.12
N VAL A 613 25.15 -20.97 -5.11
CA VAL A 613 24.63 -19.61 -4.92
C VAL A 613 24.94 -19.14 -3.49
N VAL A 614 25.31 -17.87 -3.35
CA VAL A 614 25.39 -17.19 -2.07
C VAL A 614 24.36 -16.08 -1.99
N LEU A 615 23.45 -16.13 -1.02
CA LEU A 615 22.46 -15.10 -0.75
C LEU A 615 23.05 -14.04 0.19
N ALA A 616 23.11 -12.78 -0.27
CA ALA A 616 23.71 -11.66 0.45
C ALA A 616 22.88 -10.37 0.31
N MET A 617 21.51 -10.51 0.29
CA MET A 617 20.59 -9.42 0.01
C MET A 617 20.42 -8.39 1.15
N GLY A 618 20.99 -8.67 2.33
CA GLY A 618 20.95 -7.76 3.48
C GLY A 618 19.61 -7.75 4.21
N CYS A 619 19.24 -6.57 4.72
CA CYS A 619 18.04 -6.37 5.53
C CYS A 619 17.35 -5.05 5.17
N ARG A 620 16.18 -4.81 5.77
CA ARG A 620 15.37 -3.59 5.67
C ARG A 620 14.91 -3.13 7.03
N GLU A 621 14.57 -1.87 7.16
CA GLU A 621 14.03 -1.29 8.38
C GLU A 621 12.55 -1.68 8.59
N ARG A 622 12.15 -1.73 9.86
CA ARG A 622 10.75 -1.93 10.24
C ARG A 622 9.93 -0.69 9.91
N PRO A 623 8.82 -0.83 9.17
CA PRO A 623 7.94 0.30 8.87
C PRO A 623 7.09 0.68 10.08
N ARG A 624 6.47 1.88 10.04
CA ARG A 624 5.57 2.39 11.08
C ARG A 624 4.46 1.38 11.45
N GLY A 625 3.85 0.75 10.45
CA GLY A 625 2.78 -0.21 10.68
C GLY A 625 3.22 -1.44 11.48
N ALA A 626 4.46 -1.91 11.30
CA ALA A 626 5.02 -2.98 12.12
C ALA A 626 5.23 -2.58 13.59
N LEU A 627 5.25 -1.28 13.88
CA LEU A 627 5.30 -0.72 15.23
C LEU A 627 3.89 -0.47 15.77
N MET A 628 2.87 -0.51 14.92
CA MET A 628 1.48 -0.19 15.23
C MET A 628 1.35 1.19 15.90
N THR A 629 2.08 2.19 15.39
CA THR A 629 2.07 3.56 15.91
C THR A 629 0.80 4.28 15.44
N PRO A 630 -0.12 4.67 16.34
CA PRO A 630 -1.39 5.29 15.97
C PRO A 630 -1.25 6.67 15.31
N GLY A 631 -2.39 7.25 14.93
CA GLY A 631 -2.52 8.59 14.40
C GLY A 631 -2.83 8.65 12.91
N THR A 632 -2.76 9.84 12.35
CA THR A 632 -2.95 10.11 10.92
C THR A 632 -1.78 9.60 10.08
N ARG A 633 -1.94 9.59 8.74
CA ARG A 633 -0.90 9.13 7.80
C ARG A 633 -0.47 10.26 6.87
N PRO A 634 0.21 11.28 7.39
CA PRO A 634 0.74 12.39 6.61
C PRO A 634 2.07 12.03 5.93
N ALA A 635 2.57 12.91 5.06
CA ALA A 635 4.00 12.94 4.71
C ALA A 635 4.84 13.35 5.93
N GLY A 636 6.14 13.06 5.93
CA GLY A 636 7.05 13.42 7.04
C GLY A 636 7.35 12.27 8.01
N VAL A 637 6.83 11.06 7.79
CA VAL A 637 7.23 9.85 8.54
C VAL A 637 8.13 8.99 7.67
N TYR A 638 9.38 8.80 8.07
CA TYR A 638 10.41 8.08 7.32
C TYR A 638 11.20 7.12 8.21
N THR A 639 11.74 6.05 7.62
CA THR A 639 12.76 5.26 8.32
C THR A 639 14.11 6.00 8.28
N ALA A 640 14.98 5.69 9.23
CA ALA A 640 16.29 6.36 9.34
C ALA A 640 17.16 6.14 8.11
N GLY A 641 17.13 4.95 7.50
CA GLY A 641 17.86 4.66 6.26
C GLY A 641 17.31 5.43 5.05
N THR A 642 15.98 5.64 4.98
CA THR A 642 15.38 6.52 3.95
C THR A 642 15.88 7.95 4.10
N VAL A 643 15.89 8.49 5.33
CA VAL A 643 16.40 9.83 5.63
C VAL A 643 17.90 9.92 5.31
N GLN A 644 18.66 8.89 5.65
CA GLN A 644 20.08 8.82 5.36
C GLN A 644 20.35 8.90 3.84
N ARG A 645 19.57 8.20 3.03
CA ARG A 645 19.66 8.28 1.57
C ARG A 645 19.32 9.68 1.06
N LEU A 646 18.15 10.20 1.44
CA LEU A 646 17.71 11.54 1.02
C LEU A 646 18.77 12.61 1.31
N VAL A 647 19.34 12.62 2.52
CA VAL A 647 20.29 13.65 2.94
C VAL A 647 21.68 13.41 2.36
N ASN A 648 22.19 12.17 2.37
CA ASN A 648 23.58 11.88 2.06
C ASN A 648 23.84 11.63 0.57
N MET A 649 22.85 11.13 -0.18
CA MET A 649 23.00 10.80 -1.59
C MET A 649 22.21 11.73 -2.50
N ASP A 650 20.98 12.06 -2.12
CA ASP A 650 20.07 12.81 -2.97
C ASP A 650 20.11 14.33 -2.66
N GLY A 651 20.77 14.76 -1.56
CA GLY A 651 20.90 16.18 -1.15
C GLY A 651 19.56 16.82 -0.73
N ILE A 652 18.57 16.00 -0.33
CA ILE A 652 17.21 16.43 -0.03
C ILE A 652 16.98 16.38 1.48
N MET A 653 16.56 17.50 2.08
CA MET A 653 16.19 17.58 3.50
C MET A 653 14.73 17.14 3.70
N PRO A 654 14.47 16.10 4.53
CA PRO A 654 13.11 15.61 4.78
C PRO A 654 12.25 16.54 5.63
N GLY A 655 12.86 17.41 6.43
CA GLY A 655 12.19 18.41 7.27
C GLY A 655 13.17 19.21 8.14
N LYS A 656 12.63 20.08 8.98
CA LYS A 656 13.41 21.03 9.80
C LYS A 656 13.31 20.79 11.31
N LYS A 657 12.20 20.23 11.80
CA LYS A 657 11.97 19.91 13.20
C LYS A 657 11.72 18.41 13.31
N VAL A 658 12.67 17.68 13.87
CA VAL A 658 12.70 16.23 13.80
C VAL A 658 12.57 15.59 15.18
N VAL A 659 11.71 14.58 15.28
CA VAL A 659 11.69 13.62 16.39
C VAL A 659 12.15 12.26 15.86
N ILE A 660 13.00 11.56 16.63
CA ILE A 660 13.51 10.24 16.26
C ILE A 660 12.92 9.21 17.22
N LEU A 661 12.27 8.18 16.70
CA LEU A 661 11.79 7.02 17.45
C LEU A 661 12.75 5.85 17.28
N GLY A 662 13.33 5.40 18.38
CA GLY A 662 14.35 4.37 18.44
C GLY A 662 15.77 4.94 18.56
N SER A 663 16.54 4.41 19.54
CA SER A 663 17.91 4.83 19.85
C SER A 663 18.96 3.86 19.30
N GLY A 664 18.65 3.14 18.21
CA GLY A 664 19.64 2.35 17.47
C GLY A 664 20.69 3.25 16.79
N ASP A 665 21.86 2.71 16.48
CA ASP A 665 23.00 3.49 15.97
C ASP A 665 22.66 4.36 14.74
N ILE A 666 21.85 3.84 13.81
CA ILE A 666 21.44 4.62 12.62
C ILE A 666 20.65 5.86 13.04
N GLY A 667 19.71 5.74 14.00
CA GLY A 667 18.92 6.86 14.52
C GLY A 667 19.80 7.91 15.20
N LEU A 668 20.76 7.46 16.04
CA LEU A 668 21.73 8.34 16.72
C LEU A 668 22.61 9.09 15.72
N ILE A 669 23.15 8.39 14.74
CA ILE A 669 24.00 8.98 13.68
C ILE A 669 23.21 9.98 12.85
N MET A 670 21.94 9.66 12.54
CA MET A 670 21.08 10.57 11.81
C MET A 670 20.67 11.79 12.63
N ALA A 671 20.53 11.68 13.96
CA ALA A 671 20.32 12.84 14.83
C ALA A 671 21.43 13.88 14.64
N ARG A 672 22.71 13.45 14.74
CA ARG A 672 23.87 14.31 14.48
C ARG A 672 23.89 14.84 13.03
N ARG A 673 23.66 13.96 12.05
CA ARG A 673 23.73 14.32 10.62
C ARG A 673 22.69 15.37 10.25
N LEU A 674 21.46 15.23 10.73
CA LEU A 674 20.38 16.18 10.51
C LEU A 674 20.67 17.53 11.17
N THR A 675 21.27 17.52 12.37
CA THR A 675 21.73 18.74 13.06
C THR A 675 22.79 19.46 12.23
N PHE A 676 23.79 18.75 11.67
CA PHE A 676 24.79 19.34 10.78
C PHE A 676 24.19 19.90 9.48
N SER A 677 23.10 19.31 9.00
CA SER A 677 22.38 19.77 7.81
C SER A 677 21.38 20.91 8.11
N GLY A 678 21.35 21.43 9.35
CA GLY A 678 20.54 22.58 9.75
C GLY A 678 19.13 22.26 10.24
N ALA A 679 18.78 20.99 10.49
CA ALA A 679 17.54 20.63 11.16
C ALA A 679 17.70 20.71 12.69
N LYS A 680 16.61 21.01 13.38
CA LYS A 680 16.52 20.90 14.84
C LYS A 680 15.98 19.52 15.23
N VAL A 681 16.82 18.66 15.80
CA VAL A 681 16.38 17.41 16.41
C VAL A 681 15.89 17.72 17.82
N LEU A 682 14.59 17.43 18.05
CA LEU A 682 13.90 17.82 19.30
C LEU A 682 14.11 16.77 20.40
N ALA A 683 14.09 15.50 20.05
CA ALA A 683 14.31 14.38 20.97
C ALA A 683 14.60 13.08 20.22
N CYS A 684 15.31 12.16 20.89
CA CYS A 684 15.37 10.75 20.57
C CYS A 684 14.55 9.97 21.60
N ILE A 685 13.60 9.16 21.14
CA ILE A 685 12.62 8.43 21.97
C ILE A 685 12.99 6.95 21.96
N GLU A 686 13.11 6.34 23.13
CA GLU A 686 13.44 4.92 23.27
C GLU A 686 12.46 4.22 24.20
N ILE A 687 11.83 3.15 23.73
CA ILE A 687 10.84 2.38 24.48
C ILE A 687 11.48 1.58 25.63
N MET A 688 12.74 1.20 25.48
CA MET A 688 13.49 0.44 26.49
C MET A 688 14.04 1.34 27.58
N LYS A 689 14.38 0.73 28.73
CA LYS A 689 15.02 1.43 29.87
C LYS A 689 16.46 1.87 29.60
N LYS A 690 17.05 1.49 28.45
CA LYS A 690 18.39 1.86 28.02
C LYS A 690 18.46 1.99 26.52
N SER A 691 19.40 2.78 26.01
CA SER A 691 19.67 2.89 24.57
C SER A 691 20.05 1.53 23.99
N SER A 692 19.61 1.26 22.77
CA SER A 692 19.99 0.08 21.99
C SER A 692 21.27 0.31 21.14
N GLY A 693 21.67 1.57 20.94
CA GLY A 693 22.89 1.94 20.24
C GLY A 693 24.14 1.94 21.12
N LEU A 694 25.31 2.02 20.50
CA LEU A 694 26.58 2.08 21.18
C LEU A 694 26.71 3.36 22.02
N MET A 695 27.23 3.25 23.24
CA MET A 695 27.36 4.39 24.17
C MET A 695 28.16 5.55 23.56
N ARG A 696 29.20 5.28 22.77
CA ARG A 696 29.94 6.32 22.04
C ARG A 696 29.03 7.15 21.13
N ASN A 697 28.06 6.49 20.46
CA ASN A 697 27.13 7.19 19.57
C ASN A 697 26.10 7.99 20.38
N VAL A 698 25.69 7.53 21.56
CA VAL A 698 24.86 8.33 22.48
C VAL A 698 25.58 9.62 22.85
N VAL A 699 26.87 9.56 23.23
CA VAL A 699 27.67 10.74 23.57
C VAL A 699 27.86 11.64 22.34
N GLN A 700 28.45 11.11 21.27
CA GLN A 700 28.85 11.88 20.08
C GLN A 700 27.69 12.36 19.20
N CYS A 701 26.51 11.78 19.33
CA CYS A 701 25.39 12.11 18.44
C CYS A 701 24.23 12.78 19.18
N LEU A 702 24.10 12.62 20.48
CA LEU A 702 23.06 13.27 21.26
C LEU A 702 23.62 14.24 22.27
N ASN A 703 24.51 13.79 23.21
CA ASN A 703 24.98 14.61 24.32
C ASN A 703 25.77 15.84 23.84
N ASP A 704 26.67 15.68 22.86
CA ASP A 704 27.48 16.76 22.29
C ASP A 704 26.63 17.83 21.55
N TYR A 705 25.35 17.55 21.31
CA TYR A 705 24.41 18.46 20.62
C TYR A 705 23.19 18.81 21.46
N ASP A 706 23.20 18.51 22.74
CA ASP A 706 22.10 18.76 23.68
C ASP A 706 20.74 18.15 23.21
N ILE A 707 20.78 17.02 22.51
CA ILE A 707 19.58 16.31 22.08
C ILE A 707 19.11 15.37 23.18
N PRO A 708 17.89 15.57 23.76
CA PRO A 708 17.40 14.74 24.84
C PRO A 708 17.12 13.31 24.38
N LEU A 709 17.54 12.32 25.18
CA LEU A 709 17.19 10.90 25.06
C LEU A 709 16.13 10.54 26.11
N LEU A 710 14.90 10.27 25.65
CA LEU A 710 13.78 9.88 26.51
C LEU A 710 13.66 8.36 26.55
N LEU A 711 14.16 7.73 27.60
CA LEU A 711 14.06 6.30 27.84
C LEU A 711 12.71 5.91 28.45
N SER A 712 12.24 4.70 28.20
CA SER A 712 10.91 4.19 28.60
C SER A 712 9.78 5.08 28.09
N HIS A 713 9.90 5.55 26.84
CA HIS A 713 8.89 6.34 26.17
C HIS A 713 8.62 5.81 24.76
N THR A 714 7.41 6.02 24.25
CA THR A 714 7.05 5.71 22.86
C THR A 714 6.17 6.78 22.26
N VAL A 715 6.10 6.83 20.92
CA VAL A 715 5.14 7.68 20.20
C VAL A 715 3.76 7.03 20.24
N THR A 716 2.77 7.75 20.75
CA THR A 716 1.39 7.31 20.92
C THR A 716 0.42 7.91 19.92
N ASP A 717 0.82 8.96 19.22
CA ASP A 717 -0.01 9.59 18.20
C ASP A 717 0.88 10.36 17.20
N VAL A 718 0.51 10.33 15.92
CA VAL A 718 1.14 11.14 14.85
C VAL A 718 0.08 12.06 14.28
N GLU A 719 0.30 13.35 14.37
CA GLU A 719 -0.63 14.40 14.00
C GLU A 719 -0.28 15.03 12.65
N GLY A 720 -1.31 15.56 11.98
CA GLY A 720 -1.21 16.24 10.69
C GLY A 720 -2.08 15.59 9.62
N ARG A 721 -2.50 16.35 8.61
CA ARG A 721 -3.32 15.84 7.49
C ARG A 721 -2.47 15.56 6.26
N GLU A 722 -1.82 16.57 5.72
CA GLU A 722 -0.95 16.47 4.55
C GLU A 722 0.49 16.13 4.96
N HIS A 723 0.98 16.80 5.98
CA HIS A 723 2.32 16.67 6.53
C HIS A 723 2.24 16.53 8.06
N VAL A 724 3.27 15.93 8.67
CA VAL A 724 3.40 15.85 10.13
C VAL A 724 3.42 17.25 10.71
N THR A 725 2.57 17.51 11.69
CA THR A 725 2.53 18.75 12.46
C THR A 725 2.96 18.57 13.91
N GLY A 726 2.98 17.34 14.37
CA GLY A 726 3.43 16.98 15.71
C GLY A 726 3.32 15.49 15.99
N VAL A 727 3.87 15.11 17.14
CA VAL A 727 3.73 13.75 17.70
C VAL A 727 3.46 13.84 19.18
N LYS A 728 2.64 12.92 19.71
CA LYS A 728 2.50 12.69 21.15
C LYS A 728 3.39 11.53 21.57
N VAL A 729 4.03 11.70 22.71
CA VAL A 729 4.95 10.73 23.30
C VAL A 729 4.52 10.48 24.74
N ALA A 730 4.41 9.22 25.16
CA ALA A 730 4.07 8.87 26.54
C ALA A 730 5.12 7.92 27.14
N LYS A 731 5.20 7.91 28.46
CA LYS A 731 5.93 6.88 29.21
C LYS A 731 5.29 5.51 28.99
N VAL A 732 6.10 4.45 29.08
CA VAL A 732 5.59 3.08 29.05
C VAL A 732 5.85 2.37 30.36
N ASP A 733 4.95 1.43 30.67
CA ASP A 733 5.09 0.51 31.81
C ASP A 733 6.08 -0.64 31.51
N ASP A 734 6.23 -1.58 32.45
CA ASP A 734 7.13 -2.74 32.30
C ASP A 734 6.67 -3.71 31.20
N ASN A 735 5.43 -3.61 30.74
CA ASN A 735 4.88 -4.37 29.61
C ASN A 735 4.94 -3.59 28.29
N LEU A 736 5.66 -2.45 28.27
CA LEU A 736 5.82 -1.54 27.15
C LEU A 736 4.49 -0.91 26.67
N LYS A 737 3.50 -0.83 27.56
CA LYS A 737 2.20 -0.16 27.28
C LYS A 737 2.26 1.31 27.71
N PRO A 738 1.73 2.24 26.89
CA PRO A 738 1.66 3.64 27.25
C PRO A 738 0.90 3.87 28.55
N ILE A 739 1.44 4.74 29.43
CA ILE A 739 0.83 5.13 30.70
C ILE A 739 0.01 6.39 30.47
N PRO A 740 -1.34 6.34 30.59
CA PRO A 740 -2.21 7.51 30.42
C PRO A 740 -1.84 8.66 31.36
N GLY A 741 -1.95 9.90 30.88
CA GLY A 741 -1.63 11.10 31.65
C GLY A 741 -0.15 11.46 31.72
N THR A 742 0.70 10.74 30.97
CA THR A 742 2.14 11.05 30.85
C THR A 742 2.52 11.63 29.50
N GLU A 743 1.53 11.96 28.68
CA GLU A 743 1.72 12.41 27.30
C GLU A 743 2.44 13.76 27.24
N MET A 744 3.41 13.84 26.35
CA MET A 744 4.13 15.06 25.98
C MET A 744 3.92 15.30 24.49
N HIS A 745 3.72 16.55 24.08
CA HIS A 745 3.58 16.95 22.70
C HIS A 745 4.89 17.55 22.15
N PHE A 746 5.28 17.13 20.95
CA PHE A 746 6.38 17.71 20.19
C PHE A 746 5.85 18.30 18.90
N ASP A 747 5.98 19.63 18.74
CA ASP A 747 5.72 20.34 17.46
C ASP A 747 6.86 20.04 16.50
N CYS A 748 6.65 19.08 15.58
CA CYS A 748 7.63 18.63 14.60
C CYS A 748 7.01 18.47 13.22
N ASP A 749 7.84 18.54 12.19
CA ASP A 749 7.45 18.30 10.80
C ASP A 749 7.94 16.92 10.29
N THR A 750 8.77 16.24 11.08
CA THR A 750 9.34 14.96 10.66
C THR A 750 9.48 14.00 11.84
N LEU A 751 9.00 12.77 11.63
CA LEU A 751 9.23 11.62 12.51
C LEU A 751 10.14 10.60 11.82
N VAL A 752 11.30 10.33 12.40
CA VAL A 752 12.28 9.35 11.91
C VAL A 752 12.18 8.07 12.74
N LEU A 753 12.06 6.93 12.06
CA LEU A 753 11.92 5.62 12.70
C LEU A 753 13.24 4.85 12.63
N SER A 754 13.81 4.47 13.77
CA SER A 754 15.01 3.64 13.91
C SER A 754 14.77 2.47 14.86
N CYS A 755 13.74 1.66 14.58
CA CYS A 755 13.19 0.65 15.49
C CYS A 755 13.51 -0.79 15.07
N GLY A 756 14.70 -1.01 14.54
CA GLY A 756 15.20 -2.34 14.20
C GLY A 756 15.08 -2.70 12.72
N LEU A 757 15.75 -3.80 12.38
CA LEU A 757 15.92 -4.29 11.01
C LEU A 757 15.25 -5.67 10.84
N ILE A 758 14.89 -6.00 9.61
CA ILE A 758 14.30 -7.28 9.21
C ILE A 758 15.12 -7.84 8.04
N PRO A 759 15.62 -9.09 8.11
CA PRO A 759 16.28 -9.75 6.98
C PRO A 759 15.43 -9.78 5.71
N GLU A 760 16.05 -9.61 4.55
CA GLU A 760 15.39 -9.55 3.24
C GLU A 760 15.24 -10.95 2.64
N ASN A 761 14.04 -11.54 2.75
CA ASN A 761 13.81 -12.99 2.58
C ASN A 761 12.89 -13.41 1.45
N GLU A 762 12.53 -12.53 0.53
CA GLU A 762 11.63 -12.86 -0.58
C GLU A 762 12.20 -13.99 -1.45
N LEU A 763 13.45 -13.84 -1.90
CA LEU A 763 14.13 -14.87 -2.70
C LEU A 763 14.40 -16.15 -1.90
N THR A 764 14.76 -16.00 -0.61
CA THR A 764 15.01 -17.13 0.30
C THR A 764 13.79 -18.03 0.41
N LYS A 765 12.61 -17.44 0.63
CA LYS A 765 11.34 -18.17 0.75
C LYS A 765 10.90 -18.77 -0.59
N LYS A 766 11.00 -18.01 -1.69
CA LYS A 766 10.71 -18.51 -3.04
C LYS A 766 11.59 -19.71 -3.42
N ALA A 767 12.81 -19.79 -2.90
CA ALA A 767 13.71 -20.92 -3.09
C ALA A 767 13.42 -22.12 -2.16
N GLY A 768 12.38 -22.06 -1.32
CA GLY A 768 11.98 -23.13 -0.41
C GLY A 768 12.95 -23.37 0.76
N ILE A 769 13.74 -22.37 1.14
CA ILE A 769 14.72 -22.46 2.21
C ILE A 769 14.04 -22.34 3.57
N GLU A 770 14.40 -23.23 4.52
CA GLU A 770 13.89 -23.21 5.89
C GLU A 770 14.31 -21.91 6.61
N MET A 771 13.35 -21.27 7.29
CA MET A 771 13.55 -20.01 7.98
C MET A 771 13.77 -20.22 9.48
N ASP A 772 14.69 -19.47 10.06
CA ASP A 772 14.89 -19.43 11.50
C ASP A 772 13.84 -18.49 12.16
N PRO A 773 13.02 -19.00 13.10
CA PRO A 773 11.96 -18.19 13.72
C PRO A 773 12.50 -17.06 14.62
N LYS A 774 13.74 -17.16 15.10
CA LYS A 774 14.34 -16.14 15.98
C LYS A 774 14.93 -14.99 15.16
N THR A 775 15.78 -15.31 14.17
CA THR A 775 16.46 -14.31 13.35
C THR A 775 15.55 -13.80 12.20
N ARG A 776 14.54 -14.58 11.83
CA ARG A 776 13.68 -14.37 10.63
C ARG A 776 14.48 -14.41 9.32
N GLY A 777 15.73 -14.89 9.37
CA GLY A 777 16.57 -15.16 8.22
C GLY A 777 16.52 -16.64 7.82
N PRO A 778 17.25 -17.06 6.76
CA PRO A 778 17.43 -18.47 6.46
C PRO A 778 18.13 -19.18 7.62
N LYS A 779 17.68 -20.40 7.93
CA LYS A 779 18.39 -21.29 8.83
C LYS A 779 19.65 -21.79 8.15
N VAL A 780 20.80 -21.55 8.75
CA VAL A 780 22.10 -21.93 8.18
C VAL A 780 22.91 -22.74 9.17
N ASP A 781 23.78 -23.62 8.65
CA ASP A 781 24.83 -24.25 9.45
C ASP A 781 25.88 -23.19 9.83
N PRO A 782 26.18 -22.95 11.09
CA PRO A 782 27.07 -21.87 11.51
C PRO A 782 28.53 -22.07 11.11
N LYS A 783 28.95 -23.30 10.72
CA LYS A 783 30.34 -23.61 10.30
C LYS A 783 30.54 -23.42 8.79
N THR A 784 29.48 -23.62 8.00
CA THR A 784 29.54 -23.61 6.53
C THR A 784 28.70 -22.54 5.91
N MET A 785 27.76 -21.94 6.66
CA MET A 785 26.74 -21.02 6.17
C MET A 785 25.82 -21.63 5.08
N ALA A 786 25.75 -22.98 5.01
CA ALA A 786 24.87 -23.72 4.11
C ALA A 786 23.42 -23.61 4.59
N THR A 787 22.49 -23.42 3.69
CA THR A 787 21.03 -23.41 3.94
C THR A 787 20.46 -24.83 3.91
N SER A 788 19.15 -24.98 4.15
CA SER A 788 18.44 -26.26 4.01
C SER A 788 18.38 -26.77 2.56
N VAL A 789 18.67 -25.94 1.57
CA VAL A 789 18.69 -26.31 0.15
C VAL A 789 20.13 -26.50 -0.32
N PRO A 790 20.53 -27.72 -0.71
CA PRO A 790 21.89 -27.99 -1.17
C PRO A 790 22.34 -27.08 -2.31
N GLY A 791 23.58 -26.58 -2.23
CA GLY A 791 24.14 -25.66 -3.21
C GLY A 791 23.78 -24.19 -3.00
N ILE A 792 22.93 -23.87 -2.00
CA ILE A 792 22.63 -22.50 -1.61
C ILE A 792 23.17 -22.18 -0.22
N PHE A 793 23.94 -21.10 -0.14
CA PHE A 793 24.56 -20.55 1.06
C PHE A 793 24.01 -19.16 1.34
N ALA A 794 24.14 -18.65 2.56
CA ALA A 794 23.71 -17.31 2.88
C ALA A 794 24.67 -16.62 3.85
N GLY A 795 24.87 -15.30 3.71
CA GLY A 795 25.76 -14.54 4.57
C GLY A 795 25.30 -13.12 4.82
N GLY A 796 25.73 -12.55 5.95
CA GLY A 796 25.41 -11.19 6.36
C GLY A 796 24.00 -11.00 6.89
N ASN A 797 23.48 -9.77 6.76
CA ASN A 797 22.21 -9.36 7.38
C ASN A 797 20.95 -10.05 6.81
N VAL A 798 21.06 -10.82 5.74
CA VAL A 798 19.97 -11.70 5.29
C VAL A 798 19.76 -12.89 6.24
N VAL A 799 20.82 -13.34 6.93
CA VAL A 799 20.78 -14.43 7.91
C VAL A 799 20.36 -13.94 9.29
N ARG A 800 21.03 -12.91 9.76
CA ARG A 800 20.75 -12.20 11.01
C ARG A 800 21.32 -10.79 10.95
N VAL A 801 20.77 -9.88 11.71
CA VAL A 801 21.29 -8.51 11.84
C VAL A 801 22.54 -8.53 12.73
N TYR A 802 23.60 -7.90 12.26
CA TYR A 802 24.87 -7.76 12.98
C TYR A 802 25.06 -6.30 13.43
N ASP A 803 25.74 -6.13 14.56
CA ASP A 803 26.08 -4.80 15.09
C ASP A 803 27.25 -4.13 14.33
N LEU A 804 28.16 -4.93 13.76
CA LEU A 804 29.34 -4.45 13.04
C LEU A 804 29.46 -5.09 11.66
N VAL A 805 29.82 -4.29 10.67
CA VAL A 805 30.04 -4.72 9.29
C VAL A 805 31.20 -5.70 9.15
N ASP A 806 32.18 -5.59 10.02
CA ASP A 806 33.36 -6.52 10.03
C ASP A 806 32.91 -7.97 10.26
N TRP A 807 31.91 -8.19 11.12
CA TRP A 807 31.34 -9.53 11.35
C TRP A 807 30.46 -9.99 10.18
N VAL A 808 29.76 -9.06 9.51
CA VAL A 808 29.04 -9.33 8.26
C VAL A 808 29.99 -9.88 7.22
N SER A 809 31.13 -9.24 7.01
CA SER A 809 32.13 -9.67 6.02
C SER A 809 32.75 -11.03 6.39
N ARG A 810 33.13 -11.22 7.65
CA ARG A 810 33.77 -12.47 8.16
C ARG A 810 32.87 -13.69 7.96
N ASP A 811 31.61 -13.63 8.38
CA ASP A 811 30.68 -14.77 8.26
C ASP A 811 30.32 -15.01 6.78
N SER A 812 30.32 -13.98 5.96
CA SER A 812 30.09 -14.11 4.52
C SER A 812 31.28 -14.70 3.75
N GLU A 813 32.54 -14.49 4.22
CA GLU A 813 33.73 -15.21 3.71
C GLU A 813 33.59 -16.73 3.92
N ILE A 814 32.97 -17.16 5.05
CA ILE A 814 32.69 -18.60 5.28
C ILE A 814 31.71 -19.11 4.23
N ALA A 815 30.64 -18.36 3.96
CA ALA A 815 29.65 -18.73 2.92
C ALA A 815 30.30 -18.85 1.53
N GLY A 816 31.13 -17.89 1.15
CA GLY A 816 31.82 -17.87 -0.13
C GLY A 816 32.81 -19.05 -0.29
N LYS A 817 33.59 -19.34 0.75
CA LYS A 817 34.47 -20.50 0.81
C LYS A 817 33.71 -21.81 0.63
N SER A 818 32.64 -21.99 1.40
CA SER A 818 31.81 -23.20 1.34
C SER A 818 31.15 -23.38 -0.02
N ALA A 819 30.66 -22.29 -0.63
CA ALA A 819 30.07 -22.29 -1.98
C ALA A 819 31.10 -22.72 -3.03
N ALA A 820 32.38 -22.27 -2.93
CA ALA A 820 33.45 -22.66 -3.84
C ALA A 820 33.81 -24.13 -3.69
N LEU A 821 33.90 -24.65 -2.45
CA LEU A 821 34.18 -26.07 -2.22
C LEU A 821 33.05 -26.94 -2.74
N TYR A 822 31.78 -26.58 -2.48
CA TYR A 822 30.62 -27.28 -3.04
C TYR A 822 30.64 -27.31 -4.56
N ALA A 823 30.96 -26.19 -5.21
CA ALA A 823 31.04 -26.11 -6.67
C ALA A 823 32.11 -27.04 -7.27
N LYS A 824 33.09 -27.49 -6.47
CA LYS A 824 34.13 -28.46 -6.84
C LYS A 824 33.79 -29.91 -6.45
N GLY A 825 32.66 -30.16 -5.80
CA GLY A 825 32.25 -31.46 -5.28
C GLY A 825 33.00 -31.90 -4.02
N LEU A 826 33.49 -30.94 -3.22
CA LEU A 826 34.27 -31.15 -1.99
C LEU A 826 33.45 -30.86 -0.73
#